data_7a86c744a0ba3e72f3b0d90f4b57e92d
#
_entry.id   7a86c744a0ba3e72f3b0d90f4b57e92d
#
_cell.length_a   1.000
_cell.length_b   1.000
_cell.length_c   1.000
_cell.angle_alpha   90.00
_cell.angle_beta   90.00
_cell.angle_gamma   90.00
#
_symmetry.space_group_name_H-M   'P 1'
#
loop_
_entity.id
_entity.type
_entity.pdbx_description
1 polymer ?
#
loop_
_entity_poly.entity_id
_entity_poly.type
_entity_poly.pdbx_seq_one_letter_code
_entity_poly.pdbx_strand_id
1 'polypeptide(L)'
;MRISSTAGVAFTLFGLGACIAIPEGDGIPSRITDRDDASADAFINVEANAPLQDAGIDRPITDPHAILGVDPSHGPFSGGRVAVIRGNGFKSTARVWFGQVEVPSSDVTAGDPMRIQVLVPPGDPGQVDVRTQNGDDASTSRTLQSAYTYDAFYAEPSKGPTSGGTIVKLIGKSTNWGSTAEVRVSNEPCLTSKIVSPSEIECVTPPQPAGSVAISVKMPGEATQVVYDAFTYSDSDNGYKGGLSGGKMQGVLKVLVYDAYTGSPIPGARIIVGDNLDSAFLGTTDQAGLHVFSEPGLSDKRSVTIAKSCFQPVTFVDVPVDTVTAYLPPVLSPACLGDGGEIPPVGGKGATLATIKGQLVWYGGTEFKRAHWSNVPSPKGPDERQAAYLFQPSSDPTSKFYLPDASRAVLPDADGSIGYEFSLTAYPGNLSLYALAGIENRKSPTAVFTAYAMGFLQGISTLPGQTTKDIFIPMTKPLDQAVVLSVEPPSAGPKGPDRLIASVAVKLGNEGYAIFPNGQRVALLANTGDLPFVGMPGLTDALAGSRYVSSAKAVTGANAGTPLSVIEKYLSNDASLPIQMAGFVQVPVLQEPAAGQPFDGRHLRIAYAPGGASVDISVVRIQAGAGLVEWLVAIPGSKSPVELPDLASLGLGLPPGPLSIFVYGGHVGDGSFDYGTLVYRQLDARGWTAYAYDVFHRYGGN
;
A
#
# COMPACT_ATOMS: atom_id res chain seq x y z
N MET A 1 42.76 -0.89 -70.02
CA MET A 1 44.08 -0.44 -69.49
C MET A 1 43.80 0.31 -68.15
N ARG A 2 44.32 -0.24 -67.02
CA ARG A 2 44.41 0.29 -65.66
C ARG A 2 43.06 0.81 -64.98
N ILE A 3 42.43 0.04 -64.18
CA ILE A 3 42.39 -0.20 -62.72
C ILE A 3 42.88 1.02 -61.89
N SER A 4 41.92 1.59 -61.15
CA SER A 4 42.22 2.12 -59.78
C SER A 4 41.00 1.94 -58.90
N SER A 5 41.18 1.21 -57.87
CA SER A 5 40.30 0.91 -56.74
C SER A 5 40.14 2.16 -55.85
N THR A 6 38.89 2.40 -55.41
CA THR A 6 38.64 3.21 -54.23
C THR A 6 37.75 2.40 -53.29
N ALA A 7 38.31 2.13 -52.14
CA ALA A 7 37.67 1.42 -51.05
C ALA A 7 36.53 2.26 -50.46
N GLY A 8 35.32 1.70 -50.52
CA GLY A 8 34.20 2.23 -49.78
C GLY A 8 34.18 1.62 -48.39
N VAL A 9 34.41 2.50 -47.39
CA VAL A 9 34.21 2.17 -45.98
C VAL A 9 32.71 2.08 -45.70
N ALA A 10 32.22 0.87 -45.55
CA ALA A 10 30.88 0.63 -45.07
C ALA A 10 30.86 0.94 -43.54
N PHE A 11 30.24 2.04 -43.18
CA PHE A 11 29.83 2.29 -41.80
C PHE A 11 28.62 1.40 -41.52
N THR A 12 28.85 0.32 -40.82
CA THR A 12 27.81 -0.46 -40.16
C THR A 12 27.39 0.34 -38.93
N LEU A 13 26.27 1.03 -39.05
CA LEU A 13 25.51 1.55 -37.90
C LEU A 13 24.97 0.33 -37.15
N PHE A 14 25.67 -0.07 -36.10
CA PHE A 14 25.05 -0.82 -35.02
C PHE A 14 24.04 0.09 -34.34
N GLY A 15 22.78 -0.04 -34.72
CA GLY A 15 21.65 0.45 -33.96
C GLY A 15 21.60 -0.35 -32.65
N LEU A 16 22.18 0.20 -31.60
CA LEU A 16 21.81 -0.14 -30.23
C LEU A 16 20.37 0.33 -30.03
N GLY A 17 19.43 -0.50 -30.43
CA GLY A 17 18.07 -0.48 -29.93
C GLY A 17 18.17 -0.82 -28.44
N ALA A 18 18.40 0.17 -27.61
CA ALA A 18 18.04 0.06 -26.22
C ALA A 18 16.52 -0.15 -26.20
N CYS A 19 16.09 -1.40 -26.11
CA CYS A 19 14.78 -1.72 -25.59
C CYS A 19 14.73 -1.13 -24.19
N ILE A 20 14.27 0.10 -24.09
CA ILE A 20 13.75 0.64 -22.84
C ILE A 20 12.55 -0.27 -22.57
N ALA A 21 12.72 -1.26 -21.70
CA ALA A 21 11.62 -1.91 -21.07
C ALA A 21 10.84 -0.78 -20.37
N ILE A 22 9.69 -0.42 -20.97
CA ILE A 22 8.73 0.44 -20.28
C ILE A 22 8.38 -0.35 -19.02
N PRO A 23 8.65 0.17 -17.82
CA PRO A 23 8.21 -0.51 -16.60
C PRO A 23 6.72 -0.71 -16.74
N GLU A 24 6.27 -1.96 -16.71
CA GLU A 24 4.85 -2.28 -16.64
C GLU A 24 4.26 -1.47 -15.48
N GLY A 25 3.48 -0.43 -15.81
CA GLY A 25 2.54 0.21 -14.91
C GLY A 25 3.01 0.72 -13.54
N ASP A 26 4.29 0.70 -13.25
CA ASP A 26 4.86 1.23 -12.02
C ASP A 26 5.04 2.75 -12.15
N GLY A 27 3.90 3.39 -12.29
CA GLY A 27 3.83 4.82 -12.10
C GLY A 27 4.25 5.14 -10.68
N ILE A 28 4.83 6.25 -10.44
CA ILE A 28 5.37 6.83 -9.20
C ILE A 28 6.03 5.80 -8.28
N PRO A 29 7.28 5.92 -7.93
CA PRO A 29 7.79 5.22 -6.78
C PRO A 29 6.95 5.65 -5.57
N SER A 30 5.97 4.82 -5.21
CA SER A 30 5.06 5.05 -4.10
C SER A 30 5.78 4.75 -2.79
N ARG A 31 6.86 5.50 -2.52
CA ARG A 31 7.49 5.43 -1.22
C ARG A 31 6.67 6.06 -0.11
N ILE A 32 5.67 6.86 -0.50
CA ILE A 32 4.71 7.44 0.44
C ILE A 32 3.63 6.42 0.81
N THR A 33 3.30 5.47 -0.08
CA THR A 33 2.23 4.49 0.17
C THR A 33 2.70 3.18 0.76
N ASP A 34 3.98 2.80 0.60
CA ASP A 34 4.53 1.55 1.15
C ASP A 34 4.87 1.62 2.65
N ARG A 35 4.68 2.79 3.28
CA ARG A 35 4.87 2.93 4.73
C ARG A 35 3.65 2.56 5.58
N ASP A 36 2.52 2.28 4.97
CA ASP A 36 1.34 1.87 5.74
C ASP A 36 1.39 0.42 6.22
N ASP A 37 2.26 -0.42 5.65
CA ASP A 37 2.42 -1.83 6.04
C ASP A 37 3.82 -2.16 6.57
N ALA A 38 4.75 -1.22 6.56
CA ALA A 38 6.00 -1.35 7.27
C ALA A 38 5.83 -0.71 8.65
N SER A 39 5.61 -1.52 9.67
CA SER A 39 6.03 -1.15 11.01
C SER A 39 7.50 -0.73 10.91
N ALA A 40 7.74 0.58 10.93
CA ALA A 40 9.09 1.11 11.01
C ALA A 40 9.61 0.75 12.40
N ASP A 41 10.27 -0.40 12.52
CA ASP A 41 11.17 -0.70 13.62
C ASP A 41 12.34 0.28 13.51
N ALA A 42 12.13 1.48 14.04
CA ALA A 42 13.23 2.34 14.44
C ALA A 42 13.93 1.61 15.59
N PHE A 43 15.08 1.02 15.30
CA PHE A 43 15.93 0.42 16.30
C PHE A 43 16.31 1.45 17.36
N ILE A 44 15.62 1.41 18.47
CA ILE A 44 16.11 2.01 19.70
C ILE A 44 16.87 0.91 20.42
N ASN A 45 18.20 1.05 20.47
CA ASN A 45 19.00 0.35 21.46
C ASN A 45 18.63 0.88 22.86
N VAL A 46 17.54 0.37 23.42
CA VAL A 46 17.29 0.39 24.84
C VAL A 46 17.69 -0.99 25.32
N GLU A 47 18.67 -1.07 26.22
CA GLU A 47 18.93 -2.28 26.96
C GLU A 47 17.63 -2.73 27.66
N ALA A 48 16.89 -3.59 27.01
CA ALA A 48 15.70 -4.21 27.55
C ALA A 48 16.16 -5.38 28.42
N ASN A 49 16.46 -5.11 29.68
CA ASN A 49 16.45 -6.12 30.72
C ASN A 49 15.01 -6.38 31.17
N ALA A 50 14.21 -6.96 30.31
CA ALA A 50 13.08 -7.80 30.68
C ALA A 50 13.10 -9.00 29.73
N PRO A 51 13.16 -10.23 30.22
CA PRO A 51 13.00 -11.39 29.36
C PRO A 51 11.59 -11.27 28.77
N LEU A 52 11.51 -11.09 27.45
CA LEU A 52 10.35 -11.55 26.71
C LEU A 52 10.27 -13.05 27.05
N GLN A 53 9.39 -13.40 27.98
CA GLN A 53 8.98 -14.78 28.11
C GLN A 53 8.38 -15.12 26.76
N ASP A 54 9.20 -15.79 25.97
CA ASP A 54 8.79 -16.61 24.87
C ASP A 54 7.62 -17.48 25.42
N ALA A 55 6.40 -17.06 25.11
CA ALA A 55 5.23 -17.89 25.37
C ALA A 55 5.39 -19.07 24.41
N GLY A 56 6.17 -20.05 24.87
CA GLY A 56 6.62 -21.19 24.12
C GLY A 56 5.50 -21.81 23.30
N ILE A 57 5.57 -21.65 22.01
CA ILE A 57 4.85 -22.47 21.04
C ILE A 57 5.66 -23.77 20.88
N ASP A 58 5.80 -24.48 21.98
CA ASP A 58 6.45 -25.80 22.01
C ASP A 58 5.42 -26.96 22.19
N ARG A 59 4.17 -26.70 21.79
CA ARG A 59 3.17 -27.77 21.70
C ARG A 59 2.57 -27.82 20.31
N PRO A 60 2.56 -29.01 19.68
CA PRO A 60 1.69 -29.20 18.52
C PRO A 60 0.26 -28.83 18.96
N ILE A 61 -0.45 -28.05 18.14
CA ILE A 61 -1.85 -27.67 18.41
C ILE A 61 -2.70 -28.94 18.32
N THR A 62 -2.70 -29.71 19.40
CA THR A 62 -3.52 -30.90 19.54
C THR A 62 -4.88 -30.57 20.16
N ASP A 63 -5.02 -29.38 20.72
CA ASP A 63 -6.28 -28.91 21.28
C ASP A 63 -7.16 -28.31 20.16
N PRO A 64 -8.36 -28.87 19.94
CA PRO A 64 -9.31 -28.35 18.97
C PRO A 64 -9.80 -26.91 19.30
N HIS A 65 -9.56 -26.44 20.52
CA HIS A 65 -9.88 -25.06 20.95
C HIS A 65 -8.66 -24.46 21.66
N ALA A 66 -8.02 -23.45 21.06
CA ALA A 66 -6.83 -22.80 21.59
C ALA A 66 -6.84 -21.30 21.28
N ILE A 67 -6.24 -20.49 22.18
CA ILE A 67 -5.90 -19.08 21.94
C ILE A 67 -4.41 -19.02 21.60
N LEU A 68 -4.05 -18.40 20.48
CA LEU A 68 -2.68 -18.29 20.00
C LEU A 68 -2.10 -16.88 20.19
N GLY A 69 -2.94 -15.85 20.25
CA GLY A 69 -2.49 -14.48 20.44
C GLY A 69 -3.62 -13.47 20.36
N VAL A 70 -3.30 -12.25 20.75
CA VAL A 70 -4.19 -11.08 20.68
C VAL A 70 -3.46 -9.97 19.94
N ASP A 71 -4.11 -9.35 18.95
CA ASP A 71 -3.51 -8.31 18.12
C ASP A 71 -4.48 -7.13 17.92
N PRO A 72 -4.11 -5.89 18.29
CA PRO A 72 -2.90 -5.56 19.06
C PRO A 72 -2.93 -6.12 20.48
N SER A 73 -1.75 -6.41 21.02
CA SER A 73 -1.58 -6.98 22.38
C SER A 73 -1.61 -5.94 23.48
N HIS A 74 -1.85 -4.67 23.16
CA HIS A 74 -1.98 -3.59 24.13
C HIS A 74 -2.96 -2.51 23.66
N GLY A 75 -3.40 -1.64 24.57
CA GLY A 75 -4.22 -0.48 24.25
C GLY A 75 -4.64 0.29 25.50
N PRO A 76 -5.39 1.38 25.33
CA PRO A 76 -5.73 2.29 26.40
C PRO A 76 -6.55 1.61 27.52
N PHE A 77 -6.29 1.98 28.76
CA PHE A 77 -7.06 1.50 29.91
C PHE A 77 -8.56 1.87 29.83
N SER A 78 -8.90 2.91 29.05
CA SER A 78 -10.30 3.28 28.77
C SER A 78 -11.04 2.27 27.91
N GLY A 79 -10.34 1.28 27.32
CA GLY A 79 -10.91 0.35 26.35
C GLY A 79 -11.21 1.00 25.00
N GLY A 80 -12.16 0.42 24.25
CA GLY A 80 -12.63 0.96 22.99
C GLY A 80 -11.75 0.66 21.77
N ARG A 81 -10.63 -0.04 21.96
CA ARG A 81 -9.79 -0.51 20.85
C ARG A 81 -10.31 -1.84 20.31
N VAL A 82 -10.36 -1.97 19.00
CA VAL A 82 -10.67 -3.26 18.37
C VAL A 82 -9.43 -4.15 18.43
N ALA A 83 -9.59 -5.36 18.94
CA ALA A 83 -8.56 -6.38 18.95
C ALA A 83 -9.05 -7.67 18.27
N VAL A 84 -8.13 -8.43 17.71
CA VAL A 84 -8.39 -9.74 17.09
C VAL A 84 -7.70 -10.80 17.95
N ILE A 85 -8.49 -11.70 18.51
CA ILE A 85 -7.99 -12.90 19.18
C ILE A 85 -7.82 -13.97 18.11
N ARG A 86 -6.60 -14.46 17.97
CA ARG A 86 -6.26 -15.54 17.04
C ARG A 86 -6.23 -16.86 17.80
N GLY A 87 -6.72 -17.91 17.18
CA GLY A 87 -6.80 -19.20 17.82
C GLY A 87 -7.33 -20.29 16.91
N ASN A 88 -7.98 -21.27 17.48
CA ASN A 88 -8.63 -22.36 16.76
C ASN A 88 -9.87 -22.84 17.51
N GLY A 89 -10.86 -23.33 16.77
CA GLY A 89 -12.07 -23.94 17.30
C GLY A 89 -13.05 -22.97 17.95
N PHE A 90 -13.00 -21.69 17.62
CA PHE A 90 -13.97 -20.70 18.06
C PHE A 90 -15.33 -20.93 17.39
N LYS A 91 -16.39 -20.80 18.17
CA LYS A 91 -17.77 -20.86 17.68
C LYS A 91 -18.39 -19.47 17.64
N SER A 92 -19.44 -19.30 16.87
CA SER A 92 -20.20 -18.04 16.79
C SER A 92 -20.79 -17.57 18.14
N THR A 93 -20.87 -18.46 19.11
CA THR A 93 -21.31 -18.20 20.49
C THR A 93 -20.17 -17.93 21.46
N ALA A 94 -18.94 -17.71 20.95
CA ALA A 94 -17.77 -17.50 21.79
C ALA A 94 -17.93 -16.27 22.69
N ARG A 95 -17.56 -16.45 23.96
CA ARG A 95 -17.50 -15.41 24.99
C ARG A 95 -16.04 -15.09 25.27
N VAL A 96 -15.73 -13.84 25.57
CA VAL A 96 -14.37 -13.33 25.76
C VAL A 96 -14.27 -12.55 27.05
N TRP A 97 -13.12 -12.68 27.74
CA TRP A 97 -12.79 -11.91 28.95
C TRP A 97 -11.38 -11.32 28.81
N PHE A 98 -11.22 -10.09 29.25
CA PHE A 98 -9.93 -9.47 29.50
C PHE A 98 -9.75 -9.33 31.04
N GLY A 99 -8.85 -10.12 31.61
CA GLY A 99 -8.77 -10.31 33.06
C GLY A 99 -10.06 -10.89 33.62
N GLN A 100 -10.73 -10.13 34.49
CA GLN A 100 -12.02 -10.53 35.08
C GLN A 100 -13.22 -9.94 34.35
N VAL A 101 -13.00 -9.04 33.37
CA VAL A 101 -14.08 -8.32 32.69
C VAL A 101 -14.53 -9.10 31.46
N GLU A 102 -15.79 -9.49 31.46
CA GLU A 102 -16.41 -10.10 30.27
C GLU A 102 -16.74 -9.05 29.22
N VAL A 103 -16.39 -9.32 27.96
CA VAL A 103 -16.75 -8.46 26.83
C VAL A 103 -18.24 -8.65 26.53
N PRO A 104 -19.04 -7.60 26.44
CA PRO A 104 -20.45 -7.71 26.03
C PRO A 104 -20.56 -8.46 24.69
N SER A 105 -21.58 -9.30 24.56
CA SER A 105 -21.76 -10.10 23.34
C SER A 105 -22.00 -9.25 22.10
N SER A 106 -22.49 -8.02 22.24
CA SER A 106 -22.61 -7.02 21.16
C SER A 106 -21.25 -6.59 20.59
N ASP A 107 -20.21 -6.70 21.40
CA ASP A 107 -18.86 -6.22 21.11
C ASP A 107 -17.92 -7.40 20.72
N VAL A 108 -18.50 -8.60 20.54
CA VAL A 108 -17.80 -9.81 20.11
C VAL A 108 -18.31 -10.24 18.74
N THR A 109 -17.43 -10.33 17.78
CA THR A 109 -17.72 -10.88 16.45
C THR A 109 -16.93 -12.19 16.27
N ALA A 110 -17.60 -13.33 16.39
CA ALA A 110 -17.04 -14.67 16.31
C ALA A 110 -17.73 -15.43 15.17
N GLY A 111 -17.41 -15.08 13.93
CA GLY A 111 -17.90 -15.77 12.73
C GLY A 111 -16.90 -16.74 12.11
N ASP A 112 -15.63 -16.67 12.54
CA ASP A 112 -14.50 -17.45 12.04
C ASP A 112 -13.97 -18.34 13.15
N PRO A 113 -13.80 -19.67 12.94
CA PRO A 113 -13.28 -20.58 13.93
C PRO A 113 -11.82 -20.29 14.36
N MET A 114 -11.10 -19.44 13.62
CA MET A 114 -9.71 -19.07 13.91
C MET A 114 -9.55 -17.64 14.44
N ARG A 115 -10.63 -16.83 14.45
CA ARG A 115 -10.57 -15.41 14.83
C ARG A 115 -11.83 -14.99 15.58
N ILE A 116 -11.60 -14.21 16.62
CA ILE A 116 -12.65 -13.43 17.29
C ILE A 116 -12.22 -11.96 17.23
N GLN A 117 -13.05 -11.10 16.70
CA GLN A 117 -12.86 -9.66 16.79
C GLN A 117 -13.65 -9.14 18.00
N VAL A 118 -13.00 -8.34 18.83
CA VAL A 118 -13.60 -7.79 20.04
C VAL A 118 -13.34 -6.30 20.18
N LEU A 119 -14.29 -5.59 20.76
CA LEU A 119 -14.05 -4.25 21.31
C LEU A 119 -13.56 -4.43 22.75
N VAL A 120 -12.29 -4.09 23.00
CA VAL A 120 -11.66 -4.29 24.30
C VAL A 120 -12.38 -3.46 25.38
N PRO A 121 -12.83 -4.06 26.50
CA PRO A 121 -13.49 -3.32 27.57
C PRO A 121 -12.50 -2.46 28.35
N PRO A 122 -12.95 -1.46 29.11
CA PRO A 122 -12.10 -0.73 30.04
C PRO A 122 -11.47 -1.66 31.08
N GLY A 123 -10.23 -1.33 31.50
CA GLY A 123 -9.50 -2.11 32.51
C GLY A 123 -8.56 -1.25 33.36
N ASP A 124 -7.86 -1.89 34.28
CA ASP A 124 -6.77 -1.24 35.02
C ASP A 124 -5.44 -1.40 34.27
N PRO A 125 -4.53 -0.41 34.29
CA PRO A 125 -3.22 -0.50 33.67
C PRO A 125 -2.44 -1.75 34.12
N GLY A 126 -1.82 -2.41 33.16
CA GLY A 126 -1.03 -3.63 33.39
C GLY A 126 -1.44 -4.79 32.50
N GLN A 127 -0.70 -5.89 32.65
CA GLN A 127 -0.94 -7.11 31.90
C GLN A 127 -2.14 -7.87 32.45
N VAL A 128 -2.97 -8.38 31.55
CA VAL A 128 -4.13 -9.22 31.88
C VAL A 128 -4.17 -10.45 31.00
N ASP A 129 -4.74 -11.52 31.55
CA ASP A 129 -5.03 -12.73 30.80
C ASP A 129 -6.20 -12.49 29.85
N VAL A 130 -6.18 -13.15 28.72
CA VAL A 130 -7.34 -13.20 27.81
C VAL A 130 -7.91 -14.61 27.79
N ARG A 131 -9.20 -14.73 28.08
CA ARG A 131 -9.91 -15.98 28.16
C ARG A 131 -11.03 -16.04 27.12
N THR A 132 -11.18 -17.18 26.46
CA THR A 132 -12.31 -17.46 25.58
C THR A 132 -13.04 -18.72 26.04
N GLN A 133 -14.33 -18.79 25.73
CA GLN A 133 -15.18 -19.96 26.00
C GLN A 133 -16.27 -20.03 24.93
N ASN A 134 -16.55 -21.22 24.41
CA ASN A 134 -17.59 -21.43 23.41
C ASN A 134 -18.97 -21.58 24.08
N GLY A 135 -19.74 -20.51 24.07
CA GLY A 135 -21.03 -20.45 24.75
C GLY A 135 -20.90 -20.67 26.26
N ASP A 136 -21.82 -21.47 26.85
CA ASP A 136 -21.84 -21.74 28.26
C ASP A 136 -21.08 -23.04 28.65
N ASP A 137 -20.41 -23.67 27.67
CA ASP A 137 -19.63 -24.88 27.90
C ASP A 137 -18.27 -24.55 28.54
N ALA A 138 -18.20 -24.67 29.86
CA ALA A 138 -16.98 -24.39 30.65
C ALA A 138 -15.81 -25.29 30.27
N SER A 139 -16.05 -26.50 29.72
CA SER A 139 -14.97 -27.41 29.28
C SER A 139 -14.16 -26.84 28.11
N THR A 140 -14.74 -25.91 27.37
CA THR A 140 -14.11 -25.19 26.25
C THR A 140 -13.37 -23.94 26.68
N SER A 141 -13.31 -23.62 27.98
CA SER A 141 -12.60 -22.44 28.47
C SER A 141 -11.10 -22.56 28.22
N ARG A 142 -10.51 -21.53 27.60
CA ARG A 142 -9.07 -21.42 27.36
C ARG A 142 -8.60 -20.03 27.75
N THR A 143 -7.42 -19.97 28.38
CA THR A 143 -6.82 -18.73 28.86
C THR A 143 -5.41 -18.60 28.30
N LEU A 144 -5.13 -17.46 27.69
CA LEU A 144 -3.79 -17.04 27.31
C LEU A 144 -3.31 -16.03 28.36
N GLN A 145 -2.27 -16.42 29.10
CA GLN A 145 -1.75 -15.60 30.21
C GLN A 145 -1.03 -14.36 29.68
N SER A 146 -1.20 -13.24 30.40
CA SER A 146 -0.56 -11.94 30.09
C SER A 146 -0.67 -11.53 28.63
N ALA A 147 -1.78 -11.88 27.99
CA ALA A 147 -1.96 -11.74 26.54
C ALA A 147 -2.32 -10.32 26.10
N TYR A 148 -2.71 -9.46 27.01
CA TYR A 148 -3.06 -8.08 26.70
C TYR A 148 -2.53 -7.14 27.78
N THR A 149 -2.07 -5.95 27.38
CA THR A 149 -1.59 -4.92 28.31
C THR A 149 -2.49 -3.70 28.20
N TYR A 150 -3.11 -3.31 29.31
CA TYR A 150 -3.71 -2.00 29.40
C TYR A 150 -2.62 -0.96 29.65
N ASP A 151 -2.50 0.01 28.75
CA ASP A 151 -1.50 1.06 28.81
C ASP A 151 -1.73 1.95 30.03
N ALA A 152 -0.64 2.45 30.65
CA ALA A 152 -0.72 3.32 31.82
C ALA A 152 -1.30 4.70 31.49
N PHE A 153 -1.20 5.12 30.24
CA PHE A 153 -1.77 6.37 29.73
C PHE A 153 -2.09 6.24 28.24
N TYR A 154 -2.84 7.19 27.70
CA TYR A 154 -3.08 7.35 26.28
C TYR A 154 -3.00 8.82 25.89
N ALA A 155 -2.87 9.08 24.59
CA ALA A 155 -2.74 10.41 24.01
C ALA A 155 -4.05 10.86 23.36
N GLU A 156 -4.46 12.12 23.60
CA GLU A 156 -5.65 12.72 23.00
C GLU A 156 -5.36 14.16 22.54
N PRO A 157 -5.44 14.49 21.25
CA PRO A 157 -5.65 13.56 20.12
C PRO A 157 -4.48 12.59 19.95
N SER A 158 -4.76 11.40 19.39
CA SER A 158 -3.74 10.38 19.10
C SER A 158 -3.12 10.52 17.70
N LYS A 159 -3.41 11.60 16.99
CA LYS A 159 -2.93 11.87 15.62
C LYS A 159 -2.62 13.35 15.44
N GLY A 160 -1.62 13.64 14.61
CA GLY A 160 -1.28 15.01 14.25
C GLY A 160 -0.33 15.08 13.03
N PRO A 161 -0.01 16.30 12.56
CA PRO A 161 0.82 16.51 11.39
C PRO A 161 2.29 16.18 11.69
N THR A 162 3.03 15.78 10.63
CA THR A 162 4.48 15.53 10.69
C THR A 162 5.30 16.75 11.10
N SER A 163 4.78 17.96 10.87
CA SER A 163 5.38 19.21 11.36
C SER A 163 5.36 19.35 12.88
N GLY A 164 4.69 18.46 13.61
CA GLY A 164 4.49 18.60 15.03
C GLY A 164 3.55 19.75 15.39
N GLY A 165 3.70 20.29 16.60
CA GLY A 165 2.89 21.42 17.08
C GLY A 165 1.51 21.03 17.58
N THR A 166 1.14 19.75 17.58
CA THR A 166 -0.12 19.28 18.16
C THR A 166 -0.04 19.32 19.67
N ILE A 167 -1.01 19.97 20.30
CA ILE A 167 -1.20 19.93 21.75
C ILE A 167 -1.89 18.61 22.08
N VAL A 168 -1.15 17.69 22.66
CA VAL A 168 -1.63 16.36 23.05
C VAL A 168 -1.79 16.32 24.57
N LYS A 169 -2.92 15.85 25.04
CA LYS A 169 -3.13 15.50 26.45
C LYS A 169 -2.77 14.04 26.64
N LEU A 170 -1.83 13.77 27.51
CA LEU A 170 -1.56 12.43 28.02
C LEU A 170 -2.45 12.22 29.23
N ILE A 171 -3.36 11.26 29.13
CA ILE A 171 -4.32 10.94 30.19
C ILE A 171 -3.91 9.60 30.79
N GLY A 172 -3.49 9.64 32.04
CA GLY A 172 -2.99 8.50 32.78
C GLY A 172 -3.99 7.98 33.83
N LYS A 173 -3.82 6.72 34.20
CA LYS A 173 -4.54 6.09 35.31
C LYS A 173 -3.54 5.47 36.27
N SER A 174 -3.70 5.78 37.54
CA SER A 174 -2.75 5.37 38.60
C SER A 174 -1.32 5.87 38.37
N THR A 175 -1.17 6.96 37.63
CA THR A 175 0.08 7.71 37.47
C THR A 175 0.25 8.70 38.62
N ASN A 176 1.47 9.14 38.87
CA ASN A 176 1.76 10.12 39.91
C ASN A 176 2.74 11.18 39.38
N TRP A 177 2.40 11.73 38.20
CA TRP A 177 3.26 12.66 37.48
C TRP A 177 3.42 13.99 38.26
N GLY A 178 4.66 14.43 38.38
CA GLY A 178 5.03 15.69 39.04
C GLY A 178 5.77 16.63 38.10
N SER A 179 6.11 17.81 38.60
CA SER A 179 6.73 18.88 37.79
C SER A 179 8.07 18.54 37.15
N THR A 180 8.67 17.41 37.52
CA THR A 180 9.94 16.92 37.01
C THR A 180 9.78 15.80 35.97
N ALA A 181 8.54 15.54 35.52
CA ALA A 181 8.29 14.54 34.47
C ALA A 181 8.91 14.97 33.14
N GLU A 182 9.71 14.11 32.57
CA GLU A 182 10.22 14.26 31.20
C GLU A 182 9.34 13.48 30.24
N VAL A 183 8.80 14.17 29.24
CA VAL A 183 7.96 13.56 28.19
C VAL A 183 8.70 13.57 26.86
N ARG A 184 8.76 12.40 26.22
CA ARG A 184 9.34 12.25 24.89
C ARG A 184 8.34 11.59 23.95
N VAL A 185 8.34 12.09 22.72
CA VAL A 185 7.62 11.49 21.60
C VAL A 185 8.67 10.86 20.71
N SER A 186 8.65 9.53 20.58
CA SER A 186 9.79 8.77 20.10
C SER A 186 11.03 9.07 20.97
N ASN A 187 12.11 9.55 20.40
CA ASN A 187 13.33 9.95 21.13
C ASN A 187 13.44 11.45 21.40
N GLU A 188 12.52 12.27 20.85
CA GLU A 188 12.57 13.71 20.94
C GLU A 188 11.72 14.24 22.10
N PRO A 189 12.20 15.22 22.86
CA PRO A 189 11.38 15.83 23.90
C PRO A 189 10.21 16.59 23.27
N CYS A 190 9.10 16.69 23.99
CA CYS A 190 8.04 17.62 23.63
C CYS A 190 8.60 19.03 23.45
N LEU A 191 8.11 19.79 22.46
CA LEU A 191 8.49 21.21 22.27
C LEU A 191 8.19 22.01 23.52
N THR A 192 7.06 21.75 24.16
CA THR A 192 6.70 22.18 25.50
C THR A 192 5.94 21.08 26.20
N SER A 193 6.13 20.94 27.49
CA SER A 193 5.34 20.06 28.36
C SER A 193 4.85 20.80 29.60
N LYS A 194 3.60 20.54 29.98
CA LYS A 194 2.97 21.12 31.16
C LYS A 194 2.26 20.03 31.94
N ILE A 195 2.63 19.85 33.18
CA ILE A 195 1.93 18.96 34.09
C ILE A 195 0.66 19.67 34.57
N VAL A 196 -0.49 19.13 34.16
CA VAL A 196 -1.81 19.67 34.54
C VAL A 196 -2.26 19.08 35.85
N SER A 197 -2.05 17.78 36.05
CA SER A 197 -2.37 17.02 37.24
C SER A 197 -1.47 15.79 37.37
N PRO A 198 -1.51 15.05 38.49
CA PRO A 198 -0.77 13.78 38.60
C PRO A 198 -1.16 12.72 37.56
N SER A 199 -2.27 12.93 36.85
CA SER A 199 -2.76 12.02 35.79
C SER A 199 -2.98 12.70 34.43
N GLU A 200 -2.55 13.96 34.28
CA GLU A 200 -2.70 14.68 33.00
C GLU A 200 -1.48 15.53 32.70
N ILE A 201 -0.92 15.33 31.50
CA ILE A 201 0.18 16.14 30.97
C ILE A 201 -0.25 16.70 29.62
N GLU A 202 -0.05 17.99 29.38
CA GLU A 202 -0.10 18.56 28.03
C GLU A 202 1.31 18.55 27.42
N CYS A 203 1.43 18.01 26.21
CA CYS A 203 2.67 17.96 25.43
C CYS A 203 2.40 18.57 24.06
N VAL A 204 3.27 19.48 23.62
CA VAL A 204 3.29 19.92 22.23
C VAL A 204 4.26 19.02 21.48
N THR A 205 3.76 18.29 20.49
CA THR A 205 4.55 17.28 19.77
C THR A 205 5.68 17.91 18.96
N PRO A 206 6.90 17.32 18.96
CA PRO A 206 7.98 17.71 18.07
C PRO A 206 7.68 17.27 16.64
N PRO A 207 8.36 17.83 15.62
CA PRO A 207 8.31 17.29 14.26
C PRO A 207 8.86 15.85 14.20
N GLN A 208 8.17 14.96 13.47
CA GLN A 208 8.58 13.58 13.27
C GLN A 208 8.17 13.10 11.86
N PRO A 209 8.85 12.10 11.28
CA PRO A 209 8.37 11.43 10.08
C PRO A 209 6.97 10.84 10.28
N ALA A 210 6.23 10.66 9.16
CA ALA A 210 4.93 10.02 9.21
C ALA A 210 5.04 8.58 9.72
N GLY A 211 4.13 8.20 10.62
CA GLY A 211 4.08 6.87 11.23
C GLY A 211 3.62 6.91 12.68
N SER A 212 3.35 5.74 13.23
CA SER A 212 3.05 5.57 14.67
C SER A 212 4.34 5.64 15.48
N VAL A 213 4.28 6.33 16.62
CA VAL A 213 5.42 6.50 17.52
C VAL A 213 5.02 6.23 18.97
N ALA A 214 5.99 5.79 19.75
CA ALA A 214 5.84 5.66 21.18
C ALA A 214 5.90 7.03 21.87
N ILE A 215 5.16 7.18 22.96
CA ILE A 215 5.34 8.27 23.92
C ILE A 215 5.86 7.68 25.22
N SER A 216 6.86 8.34 25.80
CA SER A 216 7.42 7.94 27.09
C SER A 216 7.32 9.08 28.10
N VAL A 217 7.02 8.73 29.34
CA VAL A 217 7.02 9.61 30.48
C VAL A 217 7.98 9.05 31.52
N LYS A 218 8.98 9.87 31.94
CA LYS A 218 9.98 9.48 32.90
C LYS A 218 9.92 10.41 34.13
N MET A 219 9.78 9.82 35.29
CA MET A 219 9.93 10.49 36.57
C MET A 219 11.31 10.19 37.16
N PRO A 220 11.96 11.14 37.85
CA PRO A 220 13.22 10.89 38.55
C PRO A 220 13.09 9.73 39.55
N GLY A 221 13.97 8.73 39.44
CA GLY A 221 13.98 7.58 40.36
C GLY A 221 12.93 6.50 40.06
N GLU A 222 12.09 6.68 39.04
CA GLU A 222 11.08 5.70 38.61
C GLU A 222 11.43 5.09 37.27
N ALA A 223 10.82 3.93 36.97
CA ALA A 223 10.90 3.32 35.67
C ALA A 223 10.17 4.20 34.63
N THR A 224 10.74 4.28 33.42
CA THR A 224 10.09 5.01 32.32
C THR A 224 8.82 4.29 31.90
N GLN A 225 7.71 5.00 31.90
CA GLN A 225 6.44 4.52 31.35
C GLN A 225 6.49 4.75 29.84
N VAL A 226 6.29 3.70 29.05
CA VAL A 226 6.29 3.76 27.57
C VAL A 226 4.99 3.19 27.06
N VAL A 227 4.34 3.93 26.19
CA VAL A 227 3.18 3.45 25.42
C VAL A 227 3.56 3.45 23.96
N TYR A 228 3.58 2.28 23.37
CA TYR A 228 3.84 2.11 21.94
C TYR A 228 2.62 2.53 21.14
N ASP A 229 2.82 2.93 19.86
CA ASP A 229 1.74 3.40 18.99
C ASP A 229 0.80 4.44 19.62
N ALA A 230 1.34 5.22 20.57
CA ALA A 230 0.56 6.20 21.35
C ALA A 230 0.11 7.39 20.52
N PHE A 231 0.89 7.76 19.49
CA PHE A 231 0.59 8.88 18.62
C PHE A 231 0.99 8.56 17.18
N THR A 232 0.14 8.94 16.22
CA THR A 232 0.42 8.73 14.80
C THR A 232 0.64 10.08 14.13
N TYR A 233 1.83 10.27 13.59
CA TYR A 233 2.12 11.38 12.70
C TYR A 233 1.57 11.10 11.33
N SER A 234 0.84 12.04 10.76
CA SER A 234 0.39 12.01 9.39
C SER A 234 0.88 13.26 8.67
N ASP A 235 0.92 13.16 7.36
CA ASP A 235 1.41 14.21 6.48
C ASP A 235 0.31 15.21 6.07
N SER A 236 -0.81 15.20 6.79
CA SER A 236 -1.85 16.22 6.66
C SER A 236 -2.58 16.46 7.98
N ASP A 237 -3.08 17.67 8.15
CA ASP A 237 -3.81 18.10 9.37
C ASP A 237 -5.08 17.30 9.64
N ASN A 238 -5.68 16.74 8.61
CA ASN A 238 -6.89 15.92 8.72
C ASN A 238 -6.62 14.43 8.96
N GLY A 239 -5.35 14.06 9.18
CA GLY A 239 -4.95 12.67 9.39
C GLY A 239 -4.79 11.85 8.11
N TYR A 240 -4.96 12.46 6.93
CA TYR A 240 -4.68 11.86 5.63
C TYR A 240 -3.25 12.18 5.19
N LYS A 241 -2.72 11.41 4.25
CA LYS A 241 -1.34 11.56 3.80
C LYS A 241 -1.22 12.60 2.67
N GLY A 242 -1.22 13.86 3.01
CA GLY A 242 -1.10 14.98 2.08
C GLY A 242 -2.33 15.20 1.21
N GLY A 243 -2.25 16.15 0.31
CA GLY A 243 -3.31 16.51 -0.62
C GLY A 243 -4.09 17.76 -0.21
N LEU A 244 -5.41 17.72 -0.35
CA LEU A 244 -6.32 18.84 -0.12
C LEU A 244 -7.22 18.58 1.09
N SER A 245 -7.41 19.59 1.93
CA SER A 245 -8.20 19.45 3.15
C SER A 245 -8.69 20.79 3.69
N GLY A 246 -9.45 20.75 4.77
CA GLY A 246 -9.95 21.95 5.45
C GLY A 246 -11.33 22.38 4.99
N GLY A 247 -11.63 23.65 5.20
CA GLY A 247 -12.87 24.29 4.81
C GLY A 247 -12.80 24.97 3.47
N LYS A 248 -13.88 25.66 3.09
CA LYS A 248 -13.89 26.47 1.88
C LYS A 248 -12.89 27.63 2.01
N MET A 249 -12.11 27.89 0.98
CA MET A 249 -11.18 29.01 0.93
C MET A 249 -11.93 30.35 1.11
N GLN A 250 -11.62 31.07 2.18
CA GLN A 250 -12.26 32.34 2.56
C GLN A 250 -11.20 33.31 3.12
N GLY A 251 -10.36 33.85 2.24
CA GLY A 251 -9.31 34.80 2.62
C GLY A 251 -8.08 34.16 3.28
N VAL A 252 -8.08 32.85 3.52
CA VAL A 252 -6.95 32.13 4.13
C VAL A 252 -6.63 30.89 3.29
N LEU A 253 -5.34 30.65 3.07
CA LEU A 253 -4.83 29.42 2.51
C LEU A 253 -3.58 29.00 3.26
N LYS A 254 -3.59 27.81 3.82
CA LYS A 254 -2.47 27.17 4.50
C LYS A 254 -1.81 26.15 3.56
N VAL A 255 -0.50 26.27 3.39
CA VAL A 255 0.28 25.35 2.55
C VAL A 255 1.40 24.71 3.37
N LEU A 256 1.43 23.40 3.41
CA LEU A 256 2.44 22.59 4.08
C LEU A 256 3.25 21.84 3.03
N VAL A 257 4.58 21.85 3.15
CA VAL A 257 5.48 21.26 2.15
C VAL A 257 6.51 20.36 2.80
N TYR A 258 6.55 19.10 2.38
CA TYR A 258 7.43 18.07 2.93
C TYR A 258 8.23 17.37 1.84
N ASP A 259 9.38 16.86 2.22
CA ASP A 259 10.19 15.96 1.39
C ASP A 259 9.50 14.58 1.31
N ALA A 260 9.26 14.13 0.08
CA ALA A 260 8.56 12.87 -0.16
C ALA A 260 9.34 11.62 0.33
N TYR A 261 10.66 11.71 0.48
CA TYR A 261 11.49 10.58 0.94
C TYR A 261 11.71 10.56 2.45
N THR A 262 11.94 11.71 3.03
CA THR A 262 12.30 11.81 4.45
C THR A 262 11.11 12.15 5.33
N GLY A 263 10.03 12.70 4.75
CA GLY A 263 8.91 13.28 5.51
C GLY A 263 9.28 14.58 6.24
N SER A 264 10.50 15.10 6.02
CA SER A 264 10.97 16.32 6.68
C SER A 264 10.34 17.56 6.05
N PRO A 265 10.05 18.62 6.81
CA PRO A 265 9.55 19.87 6.25
C PRO A 265 10.57 20.49 5.29
N ILE A 266 10.10 21.11 4.22
CA ILE A 266 10.92 21.81 3.24
C ILE A 266 10.82 23.32 3.47
N PRO A 267 11.81 23.98 4.09
CA PRO A 267 11.86 25.43 4.18
C PRO A 267 12.24 26.05 2.83
N GLY A 268 11.77 27.26 2.57
CA GLY A 268 12.12 28.02 1.38
C GLY A 268 11.51 27.48 0.08
N ALA A 269 10.49 26.61 0.14
CA ALA A 269 9.71 26.23 -1.03
C ALA A 269 8.86 27.41 -1.50
N ARG A 270 8.89 27.69 -2.80
CA ARG A 270 8.11 28.76 -3.41
C ARG A 270 6.68 28.28 -3.61
N ILE A 271 5.71 29.08 -3.19
CA ILE A 271 4.29 28.83 -3.37
C ILE A 271 3.72 29.91 -4.27
N ILE A 272 2.99 29.52 -5.29
CA ILE A 272 2.34 30.39 -6.27
C ILE A 272 0.84 30.05 -6.25
N VAL A 273 0.00 31.02 -5.89
CA VAL A 273 -1.46 30.86 -5.87
C VAL A 273 -2.06 31.66 -7.01
N GLY A 274 -2.38 30.99 -8.08
CA GLY A 274 -2.80 31.53 -9.38
C GLY A 274 -1.97 30.96 -10.51
N ASP A 275 -2.34 31.28 -11.74
CA ASP A 275 -1.73 30.83 -12.99
C ASP A 275 -0.91 31.93 -13.69
N ASN A 276 -1.19 33.21 -13.37
CA ASN A 276 -0.47 34.36 -13.89
C ASN A 276 0.32 35.02 -12.74
N LEU A 277 1.65 35.12 -12.90
CA LEU A 277 2.55 35.64 -11.85
C LEU A 277 2.29 37.13 -11.53
N ASP A 278 1.77 37.91 -12.45
CA ASP A 278 1.46 39.34 -12.24
C ASP A 278 0.29 39.54 -11.27
N SER A 279 -0.58 38.52 -11.14
CA SER A 279 -1.78 38.55 -10.29
C SER A 279 -1.80 37.45 -9.20
N ALA A 280 -0.78 36.58 -9.19
CA ALA A 280 -0.67 35.50 -8.24
C ALA A 280 -0.25 35.98 -6.83
N PHE A 281 -0.75 35.31 -5.80
CA PHE A 281 -0.17 35.47 -4.47
C PHE A 281 1.09 34.60 -4.36
N LEU A 282 2.18 35.20 -3.94
CA LEU A 282 3.49 34.55 -3.84
C LEU A 282 3.89 34.37 -2.38
N GLY A 283 4.30 33.18 -2.00
CA GLY A 283 4.75 32.84 -0.67
C GLY A 283 5.99 31.97 -0.66
N THR A 284 6.55 31.79 0.52
CA THR A 284 7.71 30.92 0.75
C THR A 284 7.54 30.22 2.09
N THR A 285 7.76 28.92 2.16
CA THR A 285 7.64 28.16 3.40
C THR A 285 8.71 28.55 4.41
N ASP A 286 8.33 28.51 5.69
CA ASP A 286 9.20 28.71 6.85
C ASP A 286 10.00 27.43 7.19
N GLN A 287 10.68 27.40 8.33
CA GLN A 287 11.47 26.26 8.82
C GLN A 287 10.61 25.01 9.10
N ALA A 288 9.33 25.18 9.36
CA ALA A 288 8.38 24.08 9.56
C ALA A 288 7.73 23.61 8.26
N GLY A 289 8.18 24.13 7.10
CA GLY A 289 7.58 23.81 5.80
C GLY A 289 6.20 24.45 5.60
N LEU A 290 5.82 25.43 6.44
CA LEU A 290 4.51 26.05 6.46
C LEU A 290 4.55 27.44 5.84
N HIS A 291 3.50 27.79 5.09
CA HIS A 291 3.16 29.16 4.73
C HIS A 291 1.65 29.37 4.84
N VAL A 292 1.24 30.52 5.36
CA VAL A 292 -0.17 30.90 5.50
C VAL A 292 -0.39 32.22 4.77
N PHE A 293 -1.21 32.17 3.73
CA PHE A 293 -1.73 33.38 3.10
C PHE A 293 -2.95 33.87 3.87
N SER A 294 -3.01 35.17 4.12
CA SER A 294 -4.15 35.84 4.76
C SER A 294 -4.55 37.03 3.90
N GLU A 295 -5.21 36.75 2.80
CA GLU A 295 -5.50 37.71 1.73
C GLU A 295 -7.01 37.71 1.41
N PRO A 296 -7.71 38.87 1.51
CA PRO A 296 -9.14 38.92 1.25
C PRO A 296 -9.55 38.48 -0.17
N GLY A 297 -8.61 38.54 -1.15
CA GLY A 297 -8.80 38.09 -2.52
C GLY A 297 -8.77 36.57 -2.72
N LEU A 298 -8.47 35.79 -1.68
CA LEU A 298 -8.50 34.32 -1.70
C LEU A 298 -9.91 33.82 -1.40
N SER A 299 -10.87 34.01 -2.29
CA SER A 299 -12.28 33.66 -2.07
C SER A 299 -12.81 32.58 -3.01
N ASP A 300 -12.10 32.27 -4.07
CA ASP A 300 -12.52 31.35 -5.11
C ASP A 300 -11.49 30.23 -5.30
N LYS A 301 -11.84 29.23 -6.09
CA LYS A 301 -10.91 28.17 -6.50
C LYS A 301 -9.69 28.78 -7.19
N ARG A 302 -8.51 28.41 -6.74
CA ARG A 302 -7.22 28.87 -7.27
C ARG A 302 -6.29 27.69 -7.51
N SER A 303 -5.49 27.75 -8.57
CA SER A 303 -4.37 26.83 -8.75
C SER A 303 -3.28 27.14 -7.73
N VAL A 304 -2.72 26.10 -7.11
CA VAL A 304 -1.63 26.21 -6.13
C VAL A 304 -0.46 25.41 -6.67
N THR A 305 0.64 26.11 -6.99
CA THR A 305 1.88 25.49 -7.45
C THR A 305 2.94 25.64 -6.38
N ILE A 306 3.62 24.54 -6.09
CA ILE A 306 4.71 24.48 -5.13
C ILE A 306 5.96 24.01 -5.87
N ALA A 307 7.04 24.78 -5.77
CA ALA A 307 8.30 24.48 -6.44
C ALA A 307 9.50 24.87 -5.59
N LYS A 308 10.57 24.11 -5.68
CA LYS A 308 11.87 24.42 -5.07
C LYS A 308 12.98 23.84 -5.94
N SER A 309 14.10 24.56 -6.00
CA SER A 309 15.32 24.02 -6.65
C SER A 309 15.68 22.66 -6.05
N CYS A 310 16.05 21.72 -6.90
CA CYS A 310 16.37 20.34 -6.55
C CYS A 310 15.19 19.49 -6.00
N PHE A 311 13.96 19.95 -6.17
CA PHE A 311 12.75 19.20 -5.92
C PHE A 311 11.83 19.23 -7.13
N GLN A 312 11.02 18.19 -7.27
CA GLN A 312 10.06 18.07 -8.35
C GLN A 312 8.83 18.95 -8.02
N PRO A 313 8.43 19.87 -8.91
CA PRO A 313 7.29 20.75 -8.65
C PRO A 313 5.96 20.00 -8.71
N VAL A 314 4.98 20.50 -7.96
CA VAL A 314 3.59 20.03 -8.00
C VAL A 314 2.62 21.20 -8.17
N THR A 315 1.57 20.98 -8.94
CA THR A 315 0.46 21.93 -9.11
C THR A 315 -0.86 21.23 -8.81
N PHE A 316 -1.65 21.82 -7.93
CA PHE A 316 -3.06 21.47 -7.73
C PHE A 316 -3.91 22.55 -8.42
N VAL A 317 -4.63 22.18 -9.46
CA VAL A 317 -5.48 23.10 -10.23
C VAL A 317 -6.80 23.30 -9.51
N ASP A 318 -7.29 24.53 -9.44
CA ASP A 318 -8.61 24.88 -8.87
C ASP A 318 -8.85 24.33 -7.45
N VAL A 319 -7.91 24.50 -6.56
CA VAL A 319 -8.05 24.10 -5.14
C VAL A 319 -9.26 24.79 -4.51
N PRO A 320 -10.25 24.01 -4.02
CA PRO A 320 -11.49 24.61 -3.48
C PRO A 320 -11.44 24.82 -1.95
N VAL A 321 -10.36 24.40 -1.29
CA VAL A 321 -10.22 24.35 0.17
C VAL A 321 -9.06 25.19 0.68
N ASP A 322 -9.02 25.42 1.97
CA ASP A 322 -8.08 26.35 2.63
C ASP A 322 -6.75 25.69 3.06
N THR A 323 -6.57 24.39 2.83
CA THR A 323 -5.35 23.68 3.26
C THR A 323 -4.83 22.79 2.14
N VAL A 324 -3.55 22.94 1.80
CA VAL A 324 -2.81 22.13 0.84
C VAL A 324 -1.59 21.52 1.54
N THR A 325 -1.43 20.21 1.47
CA THR A 325 -0.23 19.52 1.95
C THR A 325 0.45 18.82 0.78
N ALA A 326 1.65 19.26 0.43
CA ALA A 326 2.40 18.75 -0.71
C ALA A 326 3.64 17.96 -0.30
N TYR A 327 3.91 16.89 -1.02
CA TYR A 327 5.14 16.11 -0.95
C TYR A 327 5.94 16.32 -2.21
N LEU A 328 7.14 16.87 -2.06
CA LEU A 328 8.04 17.09 -3.19
C LEU A 328 9.13 16.03 -3.20
N PRO A 329 9.17 15.15 -4.23
CA PRO A 329 10.31 14.27 -4.42
C PRO A 329 11.58 15.07 -4.74
N PRO A 330 12.76 14.73 -4.17
CA PRO A 330 14.01 15.35 -4.56
C PRO A 330 14.41 14.95 -5.99
N VAL A 331 15.07 15.85 -6.69
CA VAL A 331 15.69 15.57 -7.99
C VAL A 331 16.99 14.84 -7.78
N LEU A 332 17.07 13.57 -8.22
CA LEU A 332 18.22 12.71 -8.05
C LEU A 332 19.28 12.97 -9.13
N SER A 333 19.73 14.24 -9.26
CA SER A 333 20.82 14.59 -10.15
C SER A 333 22.10 14.91 -9.36
N PRO A 334 23.32 14.71 -9.94
CA PRO A 334 24.56 15.06 -9.26
C PRO A 334 24.61 16.52 -8.80
N ALA A 335 24.02 17.44 -9.56
CA ALA A 335 23.95 18.84 -9.21
C ALA A 335 23.11 19.15 -7.97
N CYS A 336 22.14 18.28 -7.66
CA CYS A 336 21.23 18.42 -6.51
C CYS A 336 21.68 17.62 -5.29
N LEU A 337 22.49 16.58 -5.49
CA LEU A 337 22.96 15.72 -4.39
C LEU A 337 24.18 16.29 -3.68
N GLY A 338 24.83 17.32 -4.23
CA GLY A 338 26.06 17.92 -3.70
C GLY A 338 27.28 16.99 -3.80
N ASP A 339 28.49 17.52 -3.50
CA ASP A 339 29.73 16.74 -3.43
C ASP A 339 29.67 15.79 -2.22
N GLY A 340 29.31 14.54 -2.44
CA GLY A 340 29.20 13.50 -1.40
C GLY A 340 27.77 13.21 -0.93
N GLY A 341 26.76 13.75 -1.59
CA GLY A 341 25.38 13.33 -1.36
C GLY A 341 25.20 11.87 -1.77
N GLU A 342 25.18 10.96 -0.80
CA GLU A 342 24.68 9.60 -1.04
C GLU A 342 23.23 9.72 -1.50
N ILE A 343 22.93 9.13 -2.66
CA ILE A 343 21.55 8.81 -2.99
C ILE A 343 21.04 8.01 -1.79
N PRO A 344 19.98 8.45 -1.08
CA PRO A 344 19.43 7.66 0.00
C PRO A 344 19.26 6.25 -0.53
N PRO A 345 19.80 5.22 0.12
CA PRO A 345 19.79 3.89 -0.44
C PRO A 345 18.37 3.52 -0.77
N VAL A 346 18.13 3.25 -2.06
CA VAL A 346 16.89 2.69 -2.55
C VAL A 346 16.83 1.26 -2.03
N GLY A 347 16.16 1.09 -0.91
CA GLY A 347 16.22 -0.13 -0.11
C GLY A 347 17.17 0.07 1.08
N GLY A 348 16.65 -0.03 2.30
CA GLY A 348 17.46 0.00 3.51
C GLY A 348 18.66 -0.93 3.37
N LYS A 349 19.79 -0.56 3.96
CA LYS A 349 20.99 -1.42 4.07
C LYS A 349 20.52 -2.82 4.37
N GLY A 350 20.78 -3.75 3.46
CA GLY A 350 20.32 -5.12 3.37
C GLY A 350 19.59 -5.61 4.63
N ALA A 351 18.28 -5.47 4.64
CA ALA A 351 17.49 -6.01 5.73
C ALA A 351 17.86 -7.49 5.86
N THR A 352 18.32 -7.89 7.03
CA THR A 352 18.66 -9.28 7.28
C THR A 352 17.37 -10.07 7.15
N LEU A 353 17.26 -10.90 6.10
CA LEU A 353 16.05 -11.64 5.80
C LEU A 353 15.76 -12.65 6.92
N ALA A 354 14.50 -12.85 7.23
CA ALA A 354 14.01 -13.91 8.09
C ALA A 354 13.84 -15.21 7.30
N THR A 355 13.92 -16.33 7.98
CA THR A 355 13.63 -17.65 7.40
C THR A 355 12.35 -18.21 8.03
N ILE A 356 11.45 -18.74 7.19
CA ILE A 356 10.22 -19.41 7.62
C ILE A 356 10.32 -20.86 7.23
N LYS A 357 10.06 -21.77 8.19
CA LYS A 357 10.05 -23.20 7.96
C LYS A 357 8.73 -23.82 8.42
N GLY A 358 8.19 -24.72 7.64
CA GLY A 358 6.92 -25.34 7.98
C GLY A 358 6.52 -26.47 7.07
N GLN A 359 5.25 -26.81 7.15
CA GLN A 359 4.66 -27.95 6.43
C GLN A 359 3.33 -27.56 5.83
N LEU A 360 3.02 -28.17 4.69
CA LEU A 360 1.67 -28.16 4.13
C LEU A 360 0.89 -29.31 4.75
N VAL A 361 -0.35 -29.05 5.19
CA VAL A 361 -1.15 -30.06 5.87
C VAL A 361 -2.51 -30.24 5.20
N TRP A 362 -2.90 -31.49 4.99
CA TRP A 362 -4.23 -31.85 4.53
C TRP A 362 -5.00 -32.48 5.68
N TYR A 363 -6.09 -31.88 6.10
CA TYR A 363 -6.94 -32.43 7.15
C TYR A 363 -7.84 -33.53 6.57
N GLY A 364 -7.72 -34.72 7.13
CA GLY A 364 -8.57 -35.86 6.81
C GLY A 364 -8.44 -36.93 7.90
N GLY A 365 -9.20 -36.80 9.01
CA GLY A 365 -9.17 -37.71 10.17
C GLY A 365 -8.45 -37.15 11.38
N THR A 366 -8.28 -37.96 12.41
CA THR A 366 -7.83 -37.56 13.75
C THR A 366 -6.33 -37.35 13.92
N GLU A 367 -5.54 -37.42 12.84
CA GLU A 367 -4.09 -37.24 12.89
C GLU A 367 -3.63 -36.16 11.86
N PHE A 368 -2.71 -35.31 12.32
CA PHE A 368 -1.88 -34.48 11.44
C PHE A 368 -1.05 -35.42 10.56
N LYS A 369 -1.46 -35.65 9.33
CA LYS A 369 -0.65 -36.30 8.33
C LYS A 369 -0.04 -35.30 7.42
N ARG A 370 1.26 -35.41 7.16
CA ARG A 370 1.96 -34.68 6.11
C ARG A 370 1.28 -34.88 4.77
N ALA A 371 1.31 -33.86 3.96
CA ALA A 371 0.90 -33.76 2.57
C ALA A 371 0.16 -34.97 1.99
N HIS A 372 -1.12 -35.16 2.33
CA HIS A 372 -1.92 -36.25 1.78
C HIS A 372 -2.27 -36.10 0.32
N TRP A 373 -2.18 -34.88 -0.20
CA TRP A 373 -2.51 -34.57 -1.58
C TRP A 373 -3.92 -35.03 -2.01
N SER A 374 -4.83 -35.19 -1.06
CA SER A 374 -6.15 -35.82 -1.28
C SER A 374 -7.02 -35.06 -2.28
N ASN A 375 -6.81 -33.75 -2.42
CA ASN A 375 -7.52 -32.90 -3.37
C ASN A 375 -6.68 -32.51 -4.61
N VAL A 376 -5.56 -33.19 -4.82
CA VAL A 376 -4.73 -33.07 -6.01
C VAL A 376 -4.73 -34.39 -6.78
N PRO A 377 -5.07 -34.41 -8.07
CA PRO A 377 -5.08 -35.63 -8.86
C PRO A 377 -3.72 -36.33 -8.89
N SER A 378 -3.73 -37.64 -9.12
CA SER A 378 -2.50 -38.39 -9.41
C SER A 378 -1.93 -38.00 -10.78
N PRO A 379 -0.59 -37.97 -10.92
CA PRO A 379 0.06 -37.75 -12.22
C PRO A 379 -0.39 -38.78 -13.25
N LYS A 380 -0.61 -38.36 -14.50
CA LYS A 380 -1.06 -39.22 -15.62
C LYS A 380 0.08 -39.79 -16.44
N GLY A 381 1.30 -39.33 -16.25
CA GLY A 381 2.45 -39.77 -17.01
C GLY A 381 3.79 -39.37 -16.37
N PRO A 382 4.92 -39.83 -16.97
CA PRO A 382 6.26 -39.60 -16.37
C PRO A 382 6.71 -38.16 -16.39
N ASP A 383 6.10 -37.32 -17.22
CA ASP A 383 6.40 -35.89 -17.29
C ASP A 383 5.61 -35.07 -16.26
N GLU A 384 4.69 -35.68 -15.53
CA GLU A 384 3.84 -35.03 -14.53
C GLU A 384 4.26 -35.41 -13.13
N ARG A 385 4.17 -34.45 -12.21
CA ARG A 385 4.32 -34.70 -10.78
C ARG A 385 3.35 -33.86 -9.96
N GLN A 386 2.97 -34.34 -8.79
CA GLN A 386 2.36 -33.50 -7.78
C GLN A 386 3.42 -32.55 -7.22
N ALA A 387 3.11 -31.27 -7.16
CA ALA A 387 3.97 -30.25 -6.60
C ALA A 387 3.14 -29.16 -5.94
N ALA A 388 3.67 -28.57 -4.87
CA ALA A 388 3.09 -27.37 -4.29
C ALA A 388 4.14 -26.28 -4.17
N TYR A 389 3.69 -25.04 -4.27
CA TYR A 389 4.53 -23.85 -4.21
C TYR A 389 3.95 -22.83 -3.25
N LEU A 390 4.82 -22.12 -2.55
CA LEU A 390 4.46 -21.08 -1.61
C LEU A 390 4.70 -19.70 -2.23
N PHE A 391 3.79 -18.79 -1.91
CA PHE A 391 3.80 -17.42 -2.40
C PHE A 391 3.51 -16.44 -1.25
N GLN A 392 4.10 -15.26 -1.34
CA GLN A 392 3.62 -14.10 -0.63
C GLN A 392 2.49 -13.44 -1.45
N PRO A 393 1.48 -12.86 -0.80
CA PRO A 393 0.47 -12.08 -1.50
C PRO A 393 1.11 -10.95 -2.30
N SER A 394 0.62 -10.74 -3.53
CA SER A 394 1.06 -9.63 -4.37
C SER A 394 0.41 -8.32 -3.92
N SER A 395 1.12 -7.21 -4.03
CA SER A 395 0.55 -5.87 -3.85
C SER A 395 -0.34 -5.44 -5.03
N ASP A 396 -0.17 -6.07 -6.20
CA ASP A 396 -0.91 -5.77 -7.43
C ASP A 396 -1.78 -6.96 -7.87
N PRO A 397 -3.13 -6.80 -7.96
CA PRO A 397 -4.04 -7.86 -8.40
C PRO A 397 -3.87 -8.25 -9.87
N THR A 398 -3.19 -7.41 -10.66
CA THR A 398 -2.96 -7.64 -12.09
C THR A 398 -1.63 -8.32 -12.38
N SER A 399 -0.87 -8.66 -11.34
CA SER A 399 0.40 -9.37 -11.45
C SER A 399 0.25 -10.67 -12.24
N LYS A 400 1.23 -10.95 -13.09
CA LYS A 400 1.29 -12.21 -13.79
C LYS A 400 1.73 -13.32 -12.83
N PHE A 401 1.10 -14.47 -12.94
CA PHE A 401 1.55 -15.66 -12.22
C PHE A 401 2.90 -16.15 -12.77
N TYR A 402 3.84 -16.34 -11.87
CA TYR A 402 5.15 -16.93 -12.16
C TYR A 402 5.34 -18.17 -11.28
N LEU A 403 5.58 -19.31 -11.93
CA LEU A 403 5.92 -20.53 -11.19
C LEU A 403 7.32 -20.37 -10.61
N PRO A 404 7.51 -20.57 -9.28
CA PRO A 404 8.84 -20.56 -8.67
C PRO A 404 9.73 -21.67 -9.24
N ASP A 405 11.05 -21.54 -9.02
CA ASP A 405 12.01 -22.57 -9.41
C ASP A 405 11.63 -23.95 -8.86
N ALA A 406 11.87 -24.99 -9.65
CA ALA A 406 11.52 -26.36 -9.31
C ALA A 406 12.17 -26.89 -8.00
N SER A 407 13.28 -26.28 -7.57
CA SER A 407 13.94 -26.57 -6.28
C SER A 407 13.14 -26.08 -5.06
N ARG A 408 12.18 -25.17 -5.29
CA ARG A 408 11.27 -24.66 -4.23
C ARG A 408 9.96 -25.45 -4.14
N ALA A 409 9.79 -26.48 -4.98
CA ALA A 409 8.60 -27.32 -4.95
C ALA A 409 8.57 -28.15 -3.66
N VAL A 410 7.44 -28.11 -2.97
CA VAL A 410 7.08 -29.11 -1.97
C VAL A 410 6.53 -30.33 -2.70
N LEU A 411 7.10 -31.48 -2.48
CA LEU A 411 6.75 -32.73 -3.15
C LEU A 411 6.13 -33.73 -2.15
N PRO A 412 5.32 -34.68 -2.61
CA PRO A 412 4.88 -35.80 -1.77
C PRO A 412 6.07 -36.55 -1.20
N ASP A 413 6.04 -36.84 0.10
CA ASP A 413 7.08 -37.62 0.78
C ASP A 413 7.11 -39.06 0.29
N ALA A 414 8.31 -39.57 0.01
CA ALA A 414 8.51 -40.94 -0.36
C ALA A 414 8.63 -41.88 0.89
N ASP A 415 9.04 -41.36 2.05
CA ASP A 415 9.46 -42.15 3.21
C ASP A 415 8.85 -41.73 4.58
N GLY A 416 8.03 -40.68 4.62
CA GLY A 416 7.38 -40.22 5.87
C GLY A 416 8.33 -39.65 6.93
N SER A 417 9.54 -39.22 6.57
CA SER A 417 10.50 -38.66 7.51
C SER A 417 10.02 -37.32 8.11
N ILE A 418 10.44 -37.05 9.38
CA ILE A 418 10.06 -35.80 10.08
C ILE A 418 11.05 -34.69 9.73
N GLY A 419 10.64 -33.72 8.89
CA GLY A 419 11.41 -32.53 8.53
C GLY A 419 10.48 -31.41 8.11
N TYR A 420 11.05 -30.23 7.87
CA TYR A 420 10.30 -29.14 7.29
C TYR A 420 10.23 -29.33 5.76
N GLU A 421 9.03 -29.38 5.23
CA GLU A 421 8.80 -29.57 3.80
C GLU A 421 9.12 -28.31 3.01
N PHE A 422 9.04 -27.14 3.65
CA PHE A 422 9.44 -25.90 3.02
C PHE A 422 10.35 -25.03 3.90
N SER A 423 11.18 -24.26 3.23
CA SER A 423 11.96 -23.19 3.81
C SER A 423 11.89 -21.98 2.87
N LEU A 424 11.43 -20.85 3.37
CA LEU A 424 11.26 -19.61 2.62
C LEU A 424 12.00 -18.49 3.32
N THR A 425 12.69 -17.63 2.56
CA THR A 425 13.24 -16.37 3.07
C THR A 425 12.28 -15.23 2.75
N ALA A 426 12.05 -14.36 3.72
CA ALA A 426 11.16 -13.21 3.60
C ALA A 426 11.74 -11.99 4.32
N TYR A 427 11.24 -10.81 4.01
CA TYR A 427 11.51 -9.64 4.84
C TYR A 427 10.89 -9.82 6.22
N PRO A 428 11.56 -9.36 7.30
CA PRO A 428 11.03 -9.48 8.65
C PRO A 428 9.77 -8.61 8.82
N GLY A 429 8.90 -9.03 9.74
CA GLY A 429 7.63 -8.36 10.03
C GLY A 429 6.47 -9.35 10.08
N ASN A 430 5.26 -8.84 10.14
CA ASN A 430 4.04 -9.64 9.98
C ASN A 430 3.79 -9.90 8.50
N LEU A 431 3.67 -11.16 8.14
CA LEU A 431 3.44 -11.54 6.75
C LEU A 431 2.41 -12.65 6.64
N SER A 432 1.90 -12.82 5.44
CA SER A 432 0.98 -13.88 5.07
C SER A 432 1.57 -14.72 3.95
N LEU A 433 1.21 -15.99 3.93
CA LEU A 433 1.59 -16.93 2.89
C LEU A 433 0.36 -17.64 2.33
N TYR A 434 0.36 -17.86 1.03
CA TYR A 434 -0.54 -18.82 0.43
C TYR A 434 0.25 -19.89 -0.32
N ALA A 435 -0.30 -21.08 -0.37
CA ALA A 435 0.28 -22.19 -1.10
C ALA A 435 -0.70 -22.70 -2.15
N LEU A 436 -0.18 -23.06 -3.31
CA LEU A 436 -0.94 -23.72 -4.36
C LEU A 436 -0.36 -25.11 -4.59
N ALA A 437 -1.20 -26.14 -4.52
CA ALA A 437 -0.82 -27.53 -4.81
C ALA A 437 -1.52 -28.01 -6.08
N GLY A 438 -0.79 -28.75 -6.92
CA GLY A 438 -1.31 -29.16 -8.21
C GLY A 438 -0.43 -30.13 -8.95
N ILE A 439 -0.66 -30.22 -10.26
CA ILE A 439 0.14 -31.01 -11.19
C ILE A 439 1.08 -30.09 -11.96
N GLU A 440 2.36 -30.37 -11.88
CA GLU A 440 3.40 -29.77 -12.69
C GLU A 440 3.75 -30.71 -13.85
N ASN A 441 3.53 -30.25 -15.09
CA ASN A 441 3.92 -30.95 -16.30
C ASN A 441 5.23 -30.35 -16.83
N ARG A 442 6.25 -31.19 -16.94
CA ARG A 442 7.63 -30.82 -17.30
C ARG A 442 8.06 -31.29 -18.69
N LYS A 443 7.10 -31.66 -19.54
CA LYS A 443 7.35 -32.07 -20.89
C LYS A 443 7.96 -30.96 -21.75
N SER A 444 7.59 -29.71 -21.48
CA SER A 444 8.12 -28.54 -22.16
C SER A 444 9.30 -27.94 -21.36
N PRO A 445 10.25 -27.21 -21.97
CA PRO A 445 11.29 -26.46 -21.26
C PRO A 445 10.73 -25.51 -20.19
N THR A 446 9.54 -24.97 -20.43
CA THR A 446 8.79 -24.21 -19.43
C THR A 446 7.74 -25.11 -18.82
N ALA A 447 7.86 -25.41 -17.53
CA ALA A 447 6.90 -26.22 -16.81
C ALA A 447 5.51 -25.55 -16.82
N VAL A 448 4.47 -26.35 -17.01
CA VAL A 448 3.07 -25.92 -16.88
C VAL A 448 2.52 -26.44 -15.56
N PHE A 449 1.99 -25.53 -14.75
CA PHE A 449 1.43 -25.86 -13.45
C PHE A 449 -0.08 -25.65 -13.44
N THR A 450 -0.82 -26.71 -13.09
CA THR A 450 -2.27 -26.66 -12.89
C THR A 450 -2.56 -26.84 -11.39
N ALA A 451 -3.03 -25.78 -10.76
CA ALA A 451 -3.36 -25.79 -9.35
C ALA A 451 -4.76 -26.39 -9.11
N TYR A 452 -4.90 -27.19 -8.07
CA TYR A 452 -6.15 -27.85 -7.64
C TYR A 452 -6.54 -27.52 -6.22
N ALA A 453 -5.57 -27.18 -5.38
CA ALA A 453 -5.80 -26.86 -3.98
C ALA A 453 -5.02 -25.63 -3.56
N MET A 454 -5.58 -24.89 -2.61
CA MET A 454 -4.97 -23.73 -1.97
C MET A 454 -5.00 -23.85 -0.46
N GLY A 455 -3.91 -23.39 0.16
CA GLY A 455 -3.82 -23.10 1.59
C GLY A 455 -3.49 -21.63 1.79
N PHE A 456 -3.94 -21.06 2.90
CA PHE A 456 -3.67 -19.67 3.25
C PHE A 456 -3.45 -19.52 4.75
N LEU A 457 -2.42 -18.79 5.13
CA LEU A 457 -2.10 -18.50 6.52
C LEU A 457 -1.68 -17.03 6.66
N GLN A 458 -2.27 -16.34 7.62
CA GLN A 458 -2.01 -14.93 7.95
C GLN A 458 -1.25 -14.79 9.25
N GLY A 459 -0.65 -13.60 9.43
CA GLY A 459 -0.10 -13.18 10.72
C GLY A 459 1.12 -13.98 11.17
N ILE A 460 1.97 -14.38 10.23
CA ILE A 460 3.25 -15.02 10.54
C ILE A 460 4.22 -13.91 10.96
N SER A 461 4.55 -13.86 12.24
CA SER A 461 5.53 -12.89 12.77
C SER A 461 6.94 -13.41 12.56
N THR A 462 7.80 -12.59 11.99
CA THR A 462 9.20 -12.93 11.71
C THR A 462 10.14 -11.82 12.17
N LEU A 463 11.33 -12.17 12.64
CA LEU A 463 12.35 -11.24 13.10
C LEU A 463 13.59 -11.29 12.20
N PRO A 464 14.35 -10.18 12.07
CA PRO A 464 15.55 -10.13 11.24
C PRO A 464 16.55 -11.23 11.60
N GLY A 465 17.00 -12.01 10.61
CA GLY A 465 17.99 -13.06 10.76
C GLY A 465 17.53 -14.30 11.52
N GLN A 466 16.30 -14.34 12.00
CA GLN A 466 15.77 -15.46 12.75
C GLN A 466 15.01 -16.46 11.87
N THR A 467 14.87 -17.66 12.38
CA THR A 467 14.07 -18.71 11.74
C THR A 467 12.78 -18.93 12.54
N THR A 468 11.63 -18.58 11.94
CA THR A 468 10.31 -18.94 12.45
C THR A 468 9.99 -20.36 11.97
N LYS A 469 9.73 -21.27 12.90
CA LYS A 469 9.47 -22.69 12.63
C LYS A 469 8.01 -23.04 12.91
N ASP A 470 7.65 -24.28 12.60
CA ASP A 470 6.36 -24.91 12.91
C ASP A 470 5.16 -24.17 12.29
N ILE A 471 5.39 -23.63 11.09
CA ILE A 471 4.35 -22.99 10.30
C ILE A 471 3.58 -24.06 9.52
N PHE A 472 2.29 -24.22 9.85
CA PHE A 472 1.41 -25.19 9.22
C PHE A 472 0.40 -24.47 8.31
N ILE A 473 0.43 -24.76 7.01
CA ILE A 473 -0.50 -24.18 6.04
C ILE A 473 -1.54 -25.23 5.65
N PRO A 474 -2.80 -25.10 6.08
CA PRO A 474 -3.85 -26.04 5.76
C PRO A 474 -4.27 -25.93 4.29
N MET A 475 -4.10 -27.01 3.52
CA MET A 475 -4.44 -27.11 2.10
C MET A 475 -5.90 -27.53 1.91
N THR A 476 -6.83 -26.76 2.49
CA THR A 476 -8.25 -27.16 2.60
C THR A 476 -9.14 -26.59 1.49
N LYS A 477 -8.65 -25.63 0.71
CA LYS A 477 -9.46 -24.98 -0.31
C LYS A 477 -9.29 -25.65 -1.67
N PRO A 478 -10.34 -26.28 -2.24
CA PRO A 478 -10.31 -26.70 -3.62
C PRO A 478 -10.36 -25.48 -4.56
N LEU A 479 -9.70 -25.59 -5.70
CA LEU A 479 -9.72 -24.61 -6.76
C LEU A 479 -10.72 -25.08 -7.84
N ASP A 480 -11.98 -25.15 -7.49
CA ASP A 480 -13.08 -25.73 -8.24
C ASP A 480 -14.10 -24.70 -8.76
N GLN A 481 -13.89 -23.41 -8.42
CA GLN A 481 -14.78 -22.36 -8.89
C GLN A 481 -14.33 -21.79 -10.23
N ALA A 482 -15.29 -21.22 -10.95
CA ALA A 482 -15.04 -20.44 -12.16
C ALA A 482 -15.64 -19.05 -12.00
N VAL A 483 -14.83 -18.03 -12.22
CA VAL A 483 -15.27 -16.63 -12.30
C VAL A 483 -15.39 -16.27 -13.77
N VAL A 484 -16.51 -15.73 -14.21
CA VAL A 484 -16.73 -15.28 -15.58
C VAL A 484 -16.75 -13.76 -15.61
N LEU A 485 -15.92 -13.14 -16.46
CA LEU A 485 -15.94 -11.71 -16.72
C LEU A 485 -16.65 -11.45 -18.05
N SER A 486 -17.68 -10.62 -18.03
CA SER A 486 -18.34 -10.08 -19.21
C SER A 486 -17.85 -8.65 -19.40
N VAL A 487 -16.95 -8.43 -20.37
CA VAL A 487 -16.24 -7.16 -20.51
C VAL A 487 -16.83 -6.35 -21.65
N GLU A 488 -17.24 -5.11 -21.35
CA GLU A 488 -17.60 -4.10 -22.35
C GLU A 488 -16.35 -3.21 -22.60
N PRO A 489 -15.58 -3.43 -23.68
CA PRO A 489 -14.33 -2.74 -23.90
C PRO A 489 -14.53 -1.28 -24.31
N PRO A 490 -13.52 -0.40 -24.11
CA PRO A 490 -13.56 0.96 -24.64
C PRO A 490 -13.54 0.95 -26.18
N SER A 491 -14.01 2.01 -26.79
CA SER A 491 -13.94 2.18 -28.24
C SER A 491 -12.48 2.12 -28.72
N ALA A 492 -12.21 1.26 -29.70
CA ALA A 492 -10.93 1.22 -30.35
C ALA A 492 -10.74 2.51 -31.20
N GLY A 493 -9.81 3.39 -30.77
CA GLY A 493 -9.42 4.55 -31.55
C GLY A 493 -8.48 4.15 -32.70
N PRO A 494 -8.17 5.08 -33.63
CA PRO A 494 -7.28 4.80 -34.76
C PRO A 494 -5.83 4.47 -34.36
N LYS A 495 -5.45 4.75 -33.11
CA LYS A 495 -4.12 4.48 -32.54
C LYS A 495 -4.11 3.36 -31.50
N GLY A 496 -5.21 2.70 -31.26
CA GLY A 496 -5.41 1.71 -30.20
C GLY A 496 -6.39 2.20 -29.13
N PRO A 497 -6.65 1.46 -28.07
CA PRO A 497 -6.17 0.11 -27.77
C PRO A 497 -6.76 -0.97 -28.71
N ASP A 498 -6.06 -2.08 -28.87
CA ASP A 498 -6.46 -3.18 -29.77
C ASP A 498 -6.53 -4.55 -29.09
N ARG A 499 -6.03 -4.67 -27.87
CA ARG A 499 -5.99 -5.90 -27.06
C ARG A 499 -6.59 -5.69 -25.69
N LEU A 500 -7.15 -6.76 -25.14
CA LEU A 500 -7.65 -6.84 -23.78
C LEU A 500 -6.81 -7.85 -23.00
N ILE A 501 -6.30 -7.43 -21.84
CA ILE A 501 -5.72 -8.29 -20.82
C ILE A 501 -6.68 -8.27 -19.64
N ALA A 502 -7.32 -9.39 -19.35
CA ALA A 502 -8.23 -9.52 -18.22
C ALA A 502 -7.61 -10.43 -17.16
N SER A 503 -7.80 -10.11 -15.90
CA SER A 503 -7.28 -10.87 -14.77
C SER A 503 -8.29 -10.98 -13.62
N VAL A 504 -8.15 -12.09 -12.88
CA VAL A 504 -8.88 -12.36 -11.64
C VAL A 504 -7.88 -12.81 -10.58
N ALA A 505 -7.91 -12.13 -9.44
CA ALA A 505 -7.15 -12.46 -8.25
C ALA A 505 -8.10 -12.59 -7.05
N VAL A 506 -7.61 -13.05 -5.91
CA VAL A 506 -8.36 -13.05 -4.65
C VAL A 506 -7.71 -12.09 -3.68
N LYS A 507 -8.45 -11.09 -3.21
CA LYS A 507 -8.00 -10.17 -2.16
C LYS A 507 -8.04 -10.86 -0.80
N LEU A 508 -6.90 -10.98 -0.17
CA LEU A 508 -6.70 -11.67 1.11
C LEU A 508 -6.74 -10.65 2.27
N GLY A 509 -7.89 -10.06 2.52
CA GLY A 509 -8.02 -9.00 3.53
C GLY A 509 -7.15 -7.78 3.19
N ASN A 510 -6.29 -7.36 4.13
CA ASN A 510 -5.30 -6.29 3.93
C ASN A 510 -3.92 -6.80 3.52
N GLU A 511 -3.76 -8.12 3.37
CA GLU A 511 -2.48 -8.78 3.15
C GLU A 511 -2.02 -8.73 1.67
N GLY A 512 -2.88 -8.31 0.76
CA GLY A 512 -2.61 -8.30 -0.67
C GLY A 512 -3.47 -9.29 -1.45
N TYR A 513 -2.93 -9.79 -2.56
CA TYR A 513 -3.68 -10.57 -3.54
C TYR A 513 -3.04 -11.93 -3.80
N ALA A 514 -3.84 -12.99 -3.79
CA ALA A 514 -3.42 -14.28 -4.32
C ALA A 514 -3.58 -14.31 -5.84
N ILE A 515 -2.51 -14.65 -6.53
CA ILE A 515 -2.44 -14.73 -8.00
C ILE A 515 -2.45 -16.21 -8.41
N PHE A 516 -3.21 -16.55 -9.45
CA PHE A 516 -3.44 -17.93 -9.87
C PHE A 516 -2.87 -18.22 -11.26
N PRO A 517 -2.49 -19.48 -11.57
CA PRO A 517 -1.95 -19.86 -12.89
C PRO A 517 -2.86 -19.49 -14.06
N ASN A 518 -4.18 -19.65 -13.87
CA ASN A 518 -5.20 -19.29 -14.87
C ASN A 518 -5.85 -17.93 -14.60
N GLY A 519 -5.24 -17.11 -13.76
CA GLY A 519 -5.78 -15.81 -13.34
C GLY A 519 -5.68 -14.72 -14.38
N GLN A 520 -5.05 -14.95 -15.54
CA GLN A 520 -4.92 -13.95 -16.60
C GLN A 520 -5.28 -14.53 -17.98
N ARG A 521 -5.95 -13.71 -18.80
CA ARG A 521 -6.30 -14.01 -20.20
C ARG A 521 -6.02 -12.81 -21.09
N VAL A 522 -5.59 -13.10 -22.32
CA VAL A 522 -5.35 -12.09 -23.36
C VAL A 522 -6.25 -12.39 -24.55
N ALA A 523 -6.96 -11.37 -25.03
CA ALA A 523 -7.85 -11.45 -26.18
C ALA A 523 -7.63 -10.24 -27.12
N LEU A 524 -8.11 -10.32 -28.35
CA LEU A 524 -8.26 -9.13 -29.20
C LEU A 524 -9.47 -8.33 -28.69
N LEU A 525 -9.35 -7.02 -28.68
CA LEU A 525 -10.40 -6.13 -28.16
C LEU A 525 -11.74 -6.32 -28.91
N ALA A 526 -11.67 -6.59 -30.21
CA ALA A 526 -12.84 -6.84 -31.05
C ALA A 526 -13.55 -8.18 -30.77
N ASN A 527 -12.92 -9.10 -30.05
CA ASN A 527 -13.41 -10.46 -29.78
C ASN A 527 -13.67 -10.69 -28.30
N THR A 528 -13.92 -9.61 -27.53
CA THR A 528 -14.27 -9.72 -26.14
C THR A 528 -15.70 -10.23 -26.01
N GLY A 529 -15.84 -11.30 -25.26
CA GLY A 529 -17.10 -11.89 -24.84
C GLY A 529 -16.92 -12.32 -23.38
N ASP A 530 -17.71 -13.30 -22.95
CA ASP A 530 -17.55 -13.87 -21.62
C ASP A 530 -16.20 -14.61 -21.52
N LEU A 531 -15.39 -14.17 -20.57
CA LEU A 531 -14.05 -14.69 -20.31
C LEU A 531 -14.08 -15.54 -19.03
N PRO A 532 -14.05 -16.90 -19.11
CA PRO A 532 -14.03 -17.74 -17.92
C PRO A 532 -12.61 -17.86 -17.33
N PHE A 533 -12.51 -17.72 -16.02
CA PHE A 533 -11.32 -17.95 -15.19
C PHE A 533 -11.59 -19.14 -14.28
N VAL A 534 -11.05 -20.30 -14.64
CA VAL A 534 -11.23 -21.56 -13.91
C VAL A 534 -10.10 -21.80 -12.92
N GLY A 535 -10.37 -22.59 -11.88
CA GLY A 535 -9.38 -22.89 -10.85
C GLY A 535 -9.25 -21.78 -9.81
N MET A 536 -10.36 -21.13 -9.47
CA MET A 536 -10.46 -20.17 -8.39
C MET A 536 -10.97 -20.86 -7.10
N PRO A 537 -10.56 -20.39 -5.91
CA PRO A 537 -11.07 -20.92 -4.65
C PRO A 537 -12.46 -20.37 -4.33
N GLY A 538 -13.30 -21.17 -3.67
CA GLY A 538 -14.51 -20.64 -3.03
C GLY A 538 -14.17 -19.73 -1.84
N LEU A 539 -14.86 -18.59 -1.71
CA LEU A 539 -14.62 -17.58 -0.66
C LEU A 539 -15.32 -17.94 0.66
N THR A 540 -15.04 -19.14 1.18
CA THR A 540 -15.58 -19.67 2.43
C THR A 540 -14.46 -20.02 3.42
N ASP A 541 -14.78 -20.30 4.68
CA ASP A 541 -13.86 -20.70 5.75
C ASP A 541 -12.65 -19.74 5.88
N ALA A 542 -11.42 -20.20 5.67
CA ALA A 542 -10.22 -19.38 5.77
C ALA A 542 -10.19 -18.17 4.79
N LEU A 543 -11.01 -18.22 3.73
CA LEU A 543 -11.19 -17.12 2.78
C LEU A 543 -12.52 -16.37 2.97
N ALA A 544 -13.24 -16.64 4.07
CA ALA A 544 -14.44 -15.88 4.40
C ALA A 544 -14.11 -14.40 4.57
N GLY A 545 -14.88 -13.52 3.90
CA GLY A 545 -14.60 -12.08 3.87
C GLY A 545 -13.59 -11.64 2.81
N SER A 546 -12.89 -12.58 2.15
CA SER A 546 -12.11 -12.28 0.95
C SER A 546 -13.02 -11.84 -0.22
N ARG A 547 -12.41 -11.30 -1.28
CA ARG A 547 -13.12 -10.86 -2.49
C ARG A 547 -12.38 -11.33 -3.73
N TYR A 548 -13.11 -11.71 -4.76
CA TYR A 548 -12.54 -11.75 -6.10
C TYR A 548 -12.28 -10.31 -6.56
N VAL A 549 -11.10 -10.08 -7.08
CA VAL A 549 -10.73 -8.79 -7.67
C VAL A 549 -10.49 -9.02 -9.15
N SER A 550 -11.35 -8.43 -9.95
CA SER A 550 -11.26 -8.50 -11.40
C SER A 550 -10.68 -7.21 -11.94
N SER A 551 -9.82 -7.32 -12.92
CA SER A 551 -9.29 -6.19 -13.68
C SER A 551 -9.31 -6.48 -15.17
N ALA A 552 -9.41 -5.40 -15.96
CA ALA A 552 -9.38 -5.49 -17.41
C ALA A 552 -8.56 -4.31 -17.95
N LYS A 553 -7.53 -4.61 -18.74
CA LYS A 553 -6.64 -3.62 -19.37
C LYS A 553 -6.82 -3.69 -20.89
N ALA A 554 -7.42 -2.66 -21.48
CA ALA A 554 -7.40 -2.45 -22.92
C ALA A 554 -6.10 -1.74 -23.28
N VAL A 555 -5.21 -2.40 -24.03
CA VAL A 555 -3.84 -1.96 -24.30
C VAL A 555 -3.55 -1.93 -25.81
N THR A 556 -2.50 -1.22 -26.20
CA THR A 556 -2.08 -1.11 -27.60
C THR A 556 -0.90 -2.04 -27.89
N GLY A 557 -1.08 -2.90 -28.89
CA GLY A 557 -0.05 -3.82 -29.37
C GLY A 557 0.27 -4.98 -28.41
N ALA A 558 1.20 -5.82 -28.83
CA ALA A 558 1.57 -7.04 -28.12
C ALA A 558 2.33 -6.80 -26.81
N ASN A 559 2.96 -5.64 -26.67
CA ASN A 559 3.80 -5.27 -25.53
C ASN A 559 3.05 -4.40 -24.50
N ALA A 560 1.73 -4.45 -24.49
CA ALA A 560 0.90 -3.69 -23.57
C ALA A 560 1.22 -2.16 -23.56
N GLY A 561 1.40 -1.60 -24.76
CA GLY A 561 1.75 -0.19 -24.94
C GLY A 561 0.57 0.76 -24.79
N THR A 562 0.89 2.04 -24.91
CA THR A 562 -0.09 3.14 -24.89
C THR A 562 -0.61 3.47 -26.30
N PRO A 563 -1.78 4.09 -26.43
CA PRO A 563 -2.73 4.43 -25.36
C PRO A 563 -3.34 3.18 -24.69
N LEU A 564 -3.73 3.33 -23.45
CA LEU A 564 -4.41 2.26 -22.72
C LEU A 564 -5.54 2.77 -21.84
N SER A 565 -6.48 1.87 -21.53
CA SER A 565 -7.56 2.10 -20.58
C SER A 565 -7.77 0.87 -19.69
N VAL A 566 -7.96 1.08 -18.41
CA VAL A 566 -7.93 0.03 -17.39
C VAL A 566 -9.10 0.17 -16.46
N ILE A 567 -9.76 -0.95 -16.14
CA ILE A 567 -10.55 -1.12 -14.93
C ILE A 567 -9.68 -1.91 -13.95
N GLU A 568 -9.22 -1.25 -12.89
CA GLU A 568 -8.24 -1.82 -11.96
C GLU A 568 -8.84 -2.82 -11.00
N LYS A 569 -9.99 -2.48 -10.39
CA LYS A 569 -10.50 -3.22 -9.26
C LYS A 569 -12.01 -3.28 -9.28
N TYR A 570 -12.54 -4.38 -9.72
CA TYR A 570 -13.94 -4.70 -9.49
C TYR A 570 -14.02 -5.81 -8.43
N LEU A 571 -14.70 -5.55 -7.32
CA LEU A 571 -14.77 -6.45 -6.18
C LEU A 571 -16.07 -7.24 -6.23
N SER A 572 -15.98 -8.57 -6.21
CA SER A 572 -17.15 -9.46 -6.08
C SER A 572 -16.92 -10.50 -4.99
N ASN A 573 -17.98 -10.85 -4.27
CA ASN A 573 -18.00 -11.98 -3.32
C ASN A 573 -18.70 -13.21 -3.90
N ASP A 574 -19.22 -13.12 -5.11
CA ASP A 574 -20.00 -14.17 -5.77
C ASP A 574 -19.43 -14.45 -7.17
N ALA A 575 -19.19 -15.70 -7.46
CA ALA A 575 -18.76 -16.20 -8.77
C ALA A 575 -19.90 -16.85 -9.57
N SER A 576 -21.13 -16.92 -9.03
CA SER A 576 -22.26 -17.63 -9.66
C SER A 576 -22.83 -16.93 -10.89
N LEU A 577 -22.59 -15.61 -11.00
CA LEU A 577 -23.04 -14.80 -12.14
C LEU A 577 -21.83 -14.12 -12.80
N PRO A 578 -21.91 -13.86 -14.13
CA PRO A 578 -20.89 -13.10 -14.83
C PRO A 578 -20.70 -11.72 -14.21
N ILE A 579 -19.44 -11.37 -13.90
CA ILE A 579 -19.07 -10.05 -13.43
C ILE A 579 -19.06 -9.13 -14.64
N GLN A 580 -19.96 -8.14 -14.63
CA GLN A 580 -20.03 -7.12 -15.68
C GLN A 580 -18.94 -6.08 -15.48
N MET A 581 -18.01 -6.00 -16.40
CA MET A 581 -16.93 -5.03 -16.39
C MET A 581 -17.14 -4.00 -17.51
N ALA A 582 -17.86 -2.95 -17.14
CA ALA A 582 -18.14 -1.79 -17.99
C ALA A 582 -17.57 -0.52 -17.32
N GLY A 583 -17.52 0.57 -18.07
CA GLY A 583 -17.10 1.86 -17.52
C GLY A 583 -15.59 2.13 -17.62
N PHE A 584 -14.97 1.69 -18.70
CA PHE A 584 -13.63 2.15 -19.05
C PHE A 584 -13.59 3.67 -19.22
N VAL A 585 -12.58 4.32 -18.67
CA VAL A 585 -12.30 5.73 -18.94
C VAL A 585 -11.80 5.86 -20.39
N GLN A 586 -12.29 6.84 -21.12
CA GLN A 586 -11.83 7.09 -22.48
C GLN A 586 -10.38 7.60 -22.50
N VAL A 587 -9.62 7.20 -23.52
CA VAL A 587 -8.22 7.58 -23.66
C VAL A 587 -8.09 9.10 -23.82
N PRO A 588 -7.17 9.76 -23.06
CA PRO A 588 -6.91 11.17 -23.18
C PRO A 588 -6.25 11.53 -24.51
N VAL A 589 -6.55 12.71 -25.03
CA VAL A 589 -5.90 13.31 -26.19
C VAL A 589 -5.31 14.65 -25.79
N LEU A 590 -4.00 14.82 -25.92
CA LEU A 590 -3.33 16.10 -25.71
C LEU A 590 -3.48 16.97 -26.97
N GLN A 591 -4.24 18.04 -26.87
CA GLN A 591 -4.50 19.00 -27.94
C GLN A 591 -3.50 20.18 -27.94
N GLU A 592 -3.12 20.62 -26.72
CA GLU A 592 -2.06 21.61 -26.51
C GLU A 592 -1.07 21.10 -25.46
N PRO A 593 0.23 21.12 -25.76
CA PRO A 593 0.84 21.45 -27.04
C PRO A 593 0.48 20.46 -28.15
N ALA A 594 0.16 20.96 -29.34
CA ALA A 594 -0.16 20.13 -30.49
C ALA A 594 1.05 19.27 -30.91
N ALA A 595 0.79 18.22 -31.69
CA ALA A 595 1.86 17.35 -32.19
C ALA A 595 2.88 18.18 -32.98
N GLY A 596 4.17 18.03 -32.64
CA GLY A 596 5.27 18.77 -33.28
C GLY A 596 5.46 20.20 -32.78
N GLN A 597 4.60 20.70 -31.89
CA GLN A 597 4.79 22.00 -31.24
C GLN A 597 5.54 21.83 -29.91
N PRO A 598 6.41 22.78 -29.54
CA PRO A 598 7.05 22.77 -28.24
C PRO A 598 6.01 23.06 -27.13
N PHE A 599 6.29 22.53 -25.94
CA PHE A 599 5.56 22.90 -24.73
C PHE A 599 6.16 24.23 -24.19
N ASP A 600 5.33 25.20 -24.01
CA ASP A 600 5.73 26.53 -23.51
C ASP A 600 5.83 26.61 -21.98
N GLY A 601 5.62 25.48 -21.27
CA GLY A 601 5.62 25.41 -19.81
C GLY A 601 4.33 25.91 -19.16
N ARG A 602 3.30 26.29 -19.93
CA ARG A 602 2.13 26.97 -19.38
C ARG A 602 0.79 26.39 -19.83
N HIS A 603 0.61 26.07 -21.10
CA HIS A 603 -0.70 25.76 -21.64
C HIS A 603 -0.89 24.27 -21.89
N LEU A 604 -1.91 23.71 -21.25
CA LEU A 604 -2.33 22.33 -21.44
C LEU A 604 -3.80 22.29 -21.88
N ARG A 605 -4.06 21.60 -22.99
CA ARG A 605 -5.43 21.29 -23.43
C ARG A 605 -5.58 19.78 -23.62
N ILE A 606 -6.42 19.18 -22.79
CA ILE A 606 -6.68 17.74 -22.79
C ILE A 606 -8.14 17.52 -23.15
N ALA A 607 -8.41 16.52 -23.96
CA ALA A 607 -9.76 16.13 -24.33
C ALA A 607 -9.96 14.62 -24.09
N TYR A 608 -11.16 14.25 -23.72
CA TYR A 608 -11.63 12.88 -23.62
C TYR A 608 -12.81 12.69 -24.58
N ALA A 609 -12.86 11.54 -25.24
CA ALA A 609 -14.03 11.19 -26.04
C ALA A 609 -15.26 11.01 -25.13
N PRO A 610 -16.48 11.25 -25.64
CA PRO A 610 -17.68 10.99 -24.87
C PRO A 610 -17.88 9.48 -24.63
N GLY A 611 -18.55 9.15 -23.53
CA GLY A 611 -18.85 7.78 -23.12
C GLY A 611 -17.86 7.21 -22.10
N GLY A 612 -18.13 6.01 -21.59
CA GLY A 612 -17.34 5.39 -20.55
C GLY A 612 -17.57 5.99 -19.15
N ALA A 613 -16.68 5.69 -18.21
CA ALA A 613 -16.71 6.27 -16.87
C ALA A 613 -16.33 7.76 -16.91
N SER A 614 -16.88 8.52 -15.96
CA SER A 614 -16.50 9.92 -15.75
C SER A 614 -15.04 10.02 -15.32
N VAL A 615 -14.38 11.08 -15.76
CA VAL A 615 -13.07 11.44 -15.24
C VAL A 615 -13.27 12.28 -13.98
N ASP A 616 -12.90 11.75 -12.83
CA ASP A 616 -13.02 12.45 -11.55
C ASP A 616 -11.77 13.28 -11.26
N ILE A 617 -10.63 12.83 -11.77
CA ILE A 617 -9.34 13.52 -11.69
C ILE A 617 -8.53 13.27 -12.95
N SER A 618 -7.86 14.31 -13.45
CA SER A 618 -6.80 14.17 -14.44
C SER A 618 -5.46 14.48 -13.78
N VAL A 619 -4.45 13.63 -14.04
CA VAL A 619 -3.08 13.83 -13.58
C VAL A 619 -2.17 13.93 -14.79
N VAL A 620 -1.42 15.02 -14.87
CA VAL A 620 -0.42 15.21 -15.92
C VAL A 620 0.96 15.16 -15.27
N ARG A 621 1.86 14.37 -15.86
CA ARG A 621 3.26 14.32 -15.46
C ARG A 621 4.11 14.73 -16.65
N ILE A 622 4.86 15.78 -16.47
CA ILE A 622 5.72 16.33 -17.52
C ILE A 622 7.15 16.01 -17.13
N GLN A 623 7.72 15.01 -17.78
CA GLN A 623 9.08 14.54 -17.50
C GLN A 623 10.07 15.16 -18.47
N ALA A 624 11.16 15.68 -17.92
CA ALA A 624 12.30 16.27 -18.63
C ALA A 624 13.60 15.58 -18.22
N GLY A 625 14.67 15.77 -19.02
CA GLY A 625 15.98 15.24 -18.70
C GLY A 625 16.03 13.73 -18.54
N ALA A 626 15.36 12.97 -19.42
CA ALA A 626 15.22 11.53 -19.36
C ALA A 626 14.58 11.01 -18.04
N GLY A 627 13.61 11.78 -17.51
CA GLY A 627 12.87 11.44 -16.29
C GLY A 627 13.52 11.92 -14.99
N LEU A 628 14.63 12.66 -15.05
CA LEU A 628 15.28 13.22 -13.85
C LEU A 628 14.44 14.30 -13.16
N VAL A 629 13.69 15.07 -13.92
CA VAL A 629 12.79 16.11 -13.40
C VAL A 629 11.38 15.83 -13.87
N GLU A 630 10.44 15.82 -12.94
CA GLU A 630 9.02 15.64 -13.23
C GLU A 630 8.22 16.77 -12.61
N TRP A 631 7.31 17.35 -13.39
CA TRP A 631 6.29 18.28 -12.90
C TRP A 631 4.96 17.56 -12.86
N LEU A 632 4.40 17.39 -11.67
CA LEU A 632 3.10 16.77 -11.46
C LEU A 632 2.01 17.85 -11.41
N VAL A 633 0.94 17.67 -12.21
CA VAL A 633 -0.22 18.55 -12.25
C VAL A 633 -1.48 17.74 -11.98
N ALA A 634 -2.15 18.05 -10.88
CA ALA A 634 -3.44 17.46 -10.50
C ALA A 634 -4.58 18.40 -10.94
N ILE A 635 -5.53 17.86 -11.69
CA ILE A 635 -6.61 18.62 -12.32
C ILE A 635 -7.96 18.02 -11.91
N PRO A 636 -8.92 18.79 -11.39
CA PRO A 636 -10.24 18.27 -11.04
C PRO A 636 -11.00 17.83 -12.30
N GLY A 637 -11.46 16.59 -12.32
CA GLY A 637 -12.22 16.03 -13.42
C GLY A 637 -11.46 16.06 -14.75
N SER A 638 -12.18 16.39 -15.81
CA SER A 638 -11.66 16.60 -17.17
C SER A 638 -11.50 18.08 -17.51
N LYS A 639 -11.26 18.95 -16.50
CA LYS A 639 -11.11 20.39 -16.74
C LYS A 639 -10.04 20.67 -17.79
N SER A 640 -10.40 21.46 -18.79
CA SER A 640 -9.53 21.88 -19.88
C SER A 640 -10.10 23.13 -20.56
N PRO A 641 -9.30 24.10 -20.99
CA PRO A 641 -7.84 24.18 -20.86
C PRO A 641 -7.36 24.45 -19.43
N VAL A 642 -6.08 24.17 -19.17
CA VAL A 642 -5.37 24.47 -17.93
C VAL A 642 -4.22 25.42 -18.24
N GLU A 643 -4.10 26.48 -17.48
CA GLU A 643 -2.97 27.37 -17.48
C GLU A 643 -2.11 27.16 -16.24
N LEU A 644 -0.79 27.08 -16.43
CA LEU A 644 0.19 26.85 -15.37
C LEU A 644 1.03 28.11 -15.18
N PRO A 645 1.57 28.39 -13.99
CA PRO A 645 2.43 29.55 -13.80
C PRO A 645 3.77 29.38 -14.53
N ASP A 646 4.37 30.48 -14.96
CA ASP A 646 5.68 30.51 -15.59
C ASP A 646 6.79 30.24 -14.56
N LEU A 647 7.10 28.95 -14.31
CA LEU A 647 8.20 28.55 -13.44
C LEU A 647 9.58 28.89 -14.04
N ALA A 648 9.69 29.03 -15.36
CA ALA A 648 10.96 29.29 -16.00
C ALA A 648 11.48 30.71 -15.66
N SER A 649 10.58 31.68 -15.58
CA SER A 649 10.91 33.06 -15.16
C SER A 649 11.42 33.14 -13.71
N LEU A 650 11.08 32.13 -12.87
CA LEU A 650 11.53 32.04 -11.49
C LEU A 650 12.78 31.16 -11.34
N GLY A 651 13.35 30.64 -12.44
CA GLY A 651 14.47 29.69 -12.41
C GLY A 651 14.11 28.29 -11.85
N LEU A 652 12.83 27.96 -11.83
CA LEU A 652 12.28 26.69 -11.31
C LEU A 652 11.60 25.85 -12.41
N GLY A 653 11.72 26.27 -13.68
CA GLY A 653 11.14 25.59 -14.84
C GLY A 653 11.82 24.24 -15.14
N LEU A 654 11.16 23.49 -16.02
CA LEU A 654 11.72 22.26 -16.55
C LEU A 654 12.98 22.56 -17.38
N PRO A 655 13.99 21.70 -17.34
CA PRO A 655 15.16 21.84 -18.21
C PRO A 655 14.75 21.75 -19.69
N PRO A 656 15.40 22.53 -20.58
CA PRO A 656 15.12 22.48 -22.01
C PRO A 656 15.46 21.12 -22.61
N GLY A 657 14.73 20.71 -23.65
CA GLY A 657 14.99 19.48 -24.36
C GLY A 657 13.77 18.58 -24.55
N PRO A 658 13.99 17.28 -24.81
CA PRO A 658 12.89 16.34 -24.99
C PRO A 658 12.05 16.18 -23.71
N LEU A 659 10.73 16.22 -23.90
CA LEU A 659 9.75 16.02 -22.83
C LEU A 659 8.88 14.81 -23.14
N SER A 660 8.54 14.06 -22.08
CA SER A 660 7.46 13.07 -22.10
C SER A 660 6.32 13.59 -21.23
N ILE A 661 5.17 13.80 -21.83
CA ILE A 661 3.96 14.27 -21.15
C ILE A 661 3.03 13.07 -21.01
N PHE A 662 2.92 12.57 -19.80
CA PHE A 662 1.98 11.50 -19.43
C PHE A 662 0.67 12.15 -19.01
N VAL A 663 -0.43 11.74 -19.62
CA VAL A 663 -1.76 12.25 -19.29
C VAL A 663 -2.61 11.09 -18.82
N TYR A 664 -3.05 11.15 -17.58
CA TYR A 664 -3.93 10.16 -16.95
C TYR A 664 -5.30 10.78 -16.73
N GLY A 665 -6.36 10.05 -17.06
CA GLY A 665 -7.71 10.33 -16.61
C GLY A 665 -8.17 9.22 -15.67
N GLY A 666 -8.52 9.55 -14.44
CA GLY A 666 -8.89 8.61 -13.39
C GLY A 666 -10.34 8.70 -12.97
N HIS A 667 -10.96 7.55 -12.74
CA HIS A 667 -12.24 7.39 -12.06
C HIS A 667 -11.98 6.75 -10.70
N VAL A 668 -12.23 7.50 -9.62
CA VAL A 668 -11.82 7.10 -8.25
C VAL A 668 -12.83 6.15 -7.60
N GLY A 669 -14.01 5.98 -8.17
CA GLY A 669 -15.03 4.99 -7.77
C GLY A 669 -16.34 5.63 -7.30
N ASP A 670 -17.27 4.86 -6.89
CA ASP A 670 -18.67 4.98 -6.43
C ASP A 670 -19.37 6.36 -6.33
N GLY A 671 -18.92 7.37 -7.06
CA GLY A 671 -19.56 8.69 -7.17
C GLY A 671 -19.43 9.61 -5.95
N SER A 672 -18.58 9.25 -4.97
CA SER A 672 -18.35 10.04 -3.75
C SER A 672 -17.02 10.83 -3.78
N PHE A 673 -16.28 10.81 -4.91
CA PHE A 673 -15.02 11.54 -5.00
C PHE A 673 -15.24 13.06 -4.93
N ASP A 674 -14.61 13.68 -3.95
CA ASP A 674 -14.53 15.13 -3.79
C ASP A 674 -13.08 15.60 -3.92
N TYR A 675 -12.80 16.40 -4.94
CA TYR A 675 -11.46 16.95 -5.15
C TYR A 675 -10.97 17.79 -3.96
N GLY A 676 -11.86 18.40 -3.19
CA GLY A 676 -11.52 19.16 -1.98
C GLY A 676 -11.00 18.29 -0.83
N THR A 677 -11.19 16.97 -0.91
CA THR A 677 -10.67 16.00 0.06
C THR A 677 -9.65 15.04 -0.56
N LEU A 678 -9.06 15.43 -1.70
CA LEU A 678 -8.03 14.65 -2.40
C LEU A 678 -6.89 14.28 -1.45
N VAL A 679 -6.60 13.01 -1.32
CA VAL A 679 -5.40 12.53 -0.62
C VAL A 679 -4.29 12.22 -1.61
N TYR A 680 -3.03 12.38 -1.20
CA TYR A 680 -1.88 12.30 -2.12
C TYR A 680 -1.80 10.95 -2.87
N ARG A 681 -2.18 9.85 -2.21
CA ARG A 681 -2.24 8.50 -2.82
C ARG A 681 -3.24 8.40 -4.00
N GLN A 682 -4.23 9.31 -4.05
CA GLN A 682 -5.19 9.37 -5.17
C GLN A 682 -4.63 10.10 -6.40
N LEU A 683 -3.40 10.59 -6.35
CA LEU A 683 -2.65 11.04 -7.53
C LEU A 683 -2.01 9.88 -8.29
N ASP A 684 -2.13 8.66 -7.76
CA ASP A 684 -1.64 7.44 -8.37
C ASP A 684 -2.82 6.58 -8.88
N ALA A 685 -2.67 6.04 -10.07
CA ALA A 685 -3.65 5.14 -10.70
C ALA A 685 -4.03 3.94 -9.83
N ARG A 686 -3.17 3.49 -8.92
CA ARG A 686 -3.48 2.43 -7.94
C ARG A 686 -4.63 2.78 -7.00
N GLY A 687 -4.90 4.07 -6.80
CA GLY A 687 -6.02 4.56 -6.00
C GLY A 687 -7.36 4.60 -6.75
N TRP A 688 -7.36 4.34 -8.06
CA TRP A 688 -8.53 4.49 -8.93
C TRP A 688 -9.18 3.15 -9.23
N THR A 689 -10.46 3.17 -9.50
CA THR A 689 -11.21 1.99 -9.94
C THR A 689 -11.10 1.77 -11.45
N ALA A 690 -10.99 2.87 -12.20
CA ALA A 690 -10.69 2.85 -13.63
C ALA A 690 -9.84 4.04 -14.03
N TYR A 691 -9.01 3.86 -15.04
CA TYR A 691 -8.23 4.97 -15.60
C TYR A 691 -7.86 4.71 -17.06
N ALA A 692 -7.49 5.79 -17.75
CA ALA A 692 -6.86 5.69 -19.05
C ALA A 692 -5.65 6.62 -19.10
N TYR A 693 -4.63 6.24 -19.88
CA TYR A 693 -3.52 7.15 -20.10
C TYR A 693 -2.89 6.98 -21.47
N ASP A 694 -2.21 8.05 -21.91
CA ASP A 694 -1.33 8.07 -23.08
C ASP A 694 -0.09 8.93 -22.81
N VAL A 695 0.93 8.74 -23.62
CA VAL A 695 2.22 9.42 -23.53
C VAL A 695 2.46 10.24 -24.78
N PHE A 696 2.77 11.53 -24.61
CA PHE A 696 2.99 12.47 -25.68
C PHE A 696 4.41 13.04 -25.61
N HIS A 697 5.19 12.80 -26.67
CA HIS A 697 6.55 13.34 -26.75
C HIS A 697 6.51 14.75 -27.35
N ARG A 698 7.18 15.67 -26.67
CA ARG A 698 7.28 17.08 -27.04
C ARG A 698 8.70 17.59 -26.80
N TYR A 699 8.94 18.85 -27.10
CA TYR A 699 10.14 19.56 -26.70
C TYR A 699 9.77 20.68 -25.74
N GLY A 700 10.59 20.91 -24.71
CA GLY A 700 10.49 22.11 -23.90
C GLY A 700 10.93 23.31 -24.72
N GLY A 701 10.06 24.34 -24.85
CA GLY A 701 10.44 25.64 -25.38
C GLY A 701 11.39 26.34 -24.39
N ASN A 702 12.28 27.18 -24.93
CA ASN A 702 13.13 28.07 -24.14
C ASN A 702 12.29 29.21 -23.58
#